data_a1c7a4077cc45c55de2bbdb11eb22fc5
#
_entry.id   a1c7a4077cc45c55de2bbdb11eb22fc5
#
_cell.length_a   1.000
_cell.length_b   1.000
_cell.length_c   1.000
_cell.angle_alpha   90.00
_cell.angle_beta   90.00
_cell.angle_gamma   90.00
#
_symmetry.space_group_name_H-M   'P 1'
#
loop_
_entity.id
_entity.type
_entity.pdbx_description
1 polymer ?
#
loop_
_entity_poly.entity_id
_entity_poly.type
_entity_poly.pdbx_seq_one_letter_code
_entity_poly.pdbx_strand_id
1 'polypeptide(L)'
;MRKLFKSTLYLLFLLPMSFFAQQTVSGTVTESSNGLSIPGVNIIVKGTSNGTITDFDGNYTLTNVENENVLVYSFLGFTSKEVTYNGQQSINVTLDESENALDEVVLVGYGSVKRKDATGAVNQVSTEDFNKGQISTAGELITGKIAGVNVTSGGGAPGEGQNIVIRGQGSLSLTSSPLIVVDGVPLNNDNVGGSRNALDFINPNDIESMTVLKDASSTAIYGARAANGVILITTKRGTGQEFKFNYSGTTSIFRPTDYVDIMDADQFRTLINEIGTPSQIEKLGNTNTNWQKEIYSEAIGFDHNLSTTGNIGGFMPTRASIGYTDQDGILNRDNFSRTTGSVSLRPSFMDGHIKVEVNGRGMYTENTFGNRDAIGSSVDFDPTQSIFDANSPYGGYFTWLSNEGVQNNLAPTNPVALINLKDDTAEVRRFIGNAKVDYKLHFFPDLTATVNVGYDKSNSHGRTVVSDQMPSSQLDWNGSYSNFVNNSTNKLFDAYATYSKDIDKHSLTAVAGYSYQSFENDKYNFDSEAQEDGLEFEFIDKAKSTLLSYFGRANYNFDDRYLLTATLRADASSKLNPDDRWGYFPSFAVAWNINNENFFNSNTINQLKLRIGYGEIGNVNGLGDYNFLTRYTGSRSNANYQFGSGFFQTYRPEGINEDLRWEVGKNYNAGIDYSLFTNRISGSVNVYYKKTEDLISYVTVDPFTNFSNGIDKNIGDMENKGIEFEINAVPVQTDNLKWSIGYNVSYNKNEITNLPTPIEQGGINGGTGNNIQLHKEGYAPFSYWVYKQVYNEEGRPVEGAYVDRNGDNQINEDDKYLYKDPYADIVMGLNTNVNYKNWDLSIVSRANLGNYAYNNMASSKGYLDRATANNILSNLHTDYYNAGFENITTQNLQSDYYVQEASFFKLDNVTLGHTFNNIMQDSNLRVFGTVQNVLTVTDYEGLDPEIDRGIDNNFYPRPRTFTVGVNLNF
;
A
#
# COMPACT_ATOMS: atom_id res chain seq x y z
N MET A 1 39.40 74.11 -43.86
CA MET A 1 39.00 73.14 -42.85
C MET A 1 37.87 72.16 -43.25
N ARG A 2 36.96 72.44 -44.17
CA ARG A 2 35.86 71.47 -44.55
C ARG A 2 36.30 70.37 -45.56
N LYS A 3 37.48 70.48 -46.21
CA LYS A 3 37.98 69.37 -47.07
C LYS A 3 38.86 68.36 -46.36
N LEU A 4 39.51 68.72 -45.25
CA LEU A 4 40.32 67.81 -44.44
C LEU A 4 39.39 66.84 -43.60
N PHE A 5 38.23 67.32 -43.16
CA PHE A 5 37.29 66.54 -42.40
C PHE A 5 36.59 65.40 -43.19
N LYS A 6 36.43 65.61 -44.51
CA LYS A 6 35.84 64.56 -45.41
C LYS A 6 36.87 63.45 -45.69
N SER A 7 38.14 63.73 -45.80
CA SER A 7 39.20 62.72 -46.07
C SER A 7 39.49 61.87 -44.86
N THR A 8 39.39 62.43 -43.65
CA THR A 8 39.59 61.69 -42.40
C THR A 8 38.37 60.73 -42.08
N LEU A 9 37.14 61.14 -42.56
CA LEU A 9 35.95 60.27 -42.41
C LEU A 9 35.97 59.04 -43.34
N TYR A 10 36.61 59.20 -44.54
CA TYR A 10 36.75 58.02 -45.46
C TYR A 10 37.93 57.13 -45.05
N LEU A 11 38.93 57.61 -44.29
CA LEU A 11 40.00 56.79 -43.79
C LEU A 11 39.55 55.92 -42.58
N LEU A 12 38.48 56.38 -41.86
CA LEU A 12 37.90 55.59 -40.72
C LEU A 12 36.97 54.43 -41.20
N PHE A 13 36.58 54.47 -42.49
CA PHE A 13 35.79 53.37 -43.10
C PHE A 13 36.62 52.29 -43.79
N LEU A 14 37.95 52.40 -43.75
CA LEU A 14 38.88 51.38 -44.30
C LEU A 14 39.68 50.64 -43.27
N LEU A 15 39.22 50.63 -41.99
CA LEU A 15 39.72 49.62 -41.04
C LEU A 15 39.13 48.29 -41.49
N PRO A 16 39.95 47.22 -41.69
CA PRO A 16 39.44 45.90 -41.96
C PRO A 16 38.61 45.46 -40.73
N MET A 17 37.29 45.34 -40.86
CA MET A 17 36.53 44.51 -39.96
C MET A 17 37.09 43.08 -40.04
N SER A 18 37.96 42.76 -39.12
CA SER A 18 38.31 41.34 -38.89
C SER A 18 37.03 40.65 -38.52
N PHE A 19 36.37 39.99 -39.48
CA PHE A 19 35.37 39.01 -39.22
C PHE A 19 36.08 37.90 -38.42
N PHE A 20 35.91 37.89 -37.11
CA PHE A 20 36.08 36.67 -36.34
C PHE A 20 35.00 35.72 -36.87
N ALA A 21 35.39 34.79 -37.75
CA ALA A 21 34.54 33.70 -38.13
C ALA A 21 34.21 32.93 -36.84
N GLN A 22 33.01 33.14 -36.31
CA GLN A 22 32.50 32.35 -35.21
C GLN A 22 32.54 30.90 -35.68
N GLN A 23 33.40 30.09 -35.10
CA GLN A 23 33.41 28.65 -35.37
C GLN A 23 32.13 28.05 -34.79
N THR A 24 31.35 27.43 -35.66
CA THR A 24 30.07 26.80 -35.32
C THR A 24 30.20 25.34 -35.63
N VAL A 25 29.84 24.49 -34.67
CA VAL A 25 29.73 23.06 -34.87
C VAL A 25 28.26 22.66 -34.84
N SER A 26 27.86 21.80 -35.75
CA SER A 26 26.52 21.19 -35.80
C SER A 26 26.65 19.68 -35.82
N GLY A 27 25.54 18.96 -35.60
CA GLY A 27 25.54 17.50 -35.68
C GLY A 27 24.24 16.92 -35.20
N THR A 28 24.13 15.60 -35.22
CA THR A 28 22.96 14.87 -34.77
C THR A 28 23.39 13.93 -33.63
N VAL A 29 22.57 13.86 -32.59
CA VAL A 29 22.75 12.90 -31.51
C VAL A 29 21.70 11.80 -31.62
N THR A 30 22.17 10.54 -31.65
CA THR A 30 21.35 9.35 -31.80
C THR A 30 21.59 8.36 -30.68
N GLU A 31 20.64 7.51 -30.43
CA GLU A 31 20.73 6.38 -29.50
C GLU A 31 21.46 5.20 -30.15
N SER A 32 22.36 4.55 -29.40
CA SER A 32 23.16 3.44 -29.95
C SER A 32 22.35 2.15 -30.16
N SER A 33 21.29 1.93 -29.38
CA SER A 33 20.50 0.69 -29.39
C SER A 33 19.59 0.57 -30.63
N ASN A 34 19.08 1.68 -31.14
CA ASN A 34 18.05 1.70 -32.21
C ASN A 34 18.32 2.72 -33.31
N GLY A 35 19.34 3.57 -33.16
CA GLY A 35 19.73 4.60 -34.11
C GLY A 35 18.75 5.79 -34.18
N LEU A 36 17.77 5.87 -33.27
CA LEU A 36 16.82 6.96 -33.21
C LEU A 36 17.47 8.24 -32.69
N SER A 37 17.00 9.37 -33.18
CA SER A 37 17.44 10.69 -32.75
C SER A 37 17.01 10.97 -31.30
N ILE A 38 17.92 11.51 -30.49
CA ILE A 38 17.62 11.88 -29.10
C ILE A 38 17.38 13.38 -28.99
N PRO A 39 16.14 13.86 -28.79
CA PRO A 39 15.85 15.26 -28.55
C PRO A 39 16.20 15.66 -27.11
N GLY A 40 16.57 16.92 -26.91
CA GLY A 40 16.82 17.46 -25.56
C GLY A 40 18.18 17.11 -24.96
N VAL A 41 19.10 16.50 -25.71
CA VAL A 41 20.48 16.27 -25.26
C VAL A 41 21.16 17.62 -25.01
N ASN A 42 21.70 17.76 -23.82
CA ASN A 42 22.45 18.95 -23.45
C ASN A 42 23.90 18.83 -23.93
N ILE A 43 24.37 19.77 -24.74
CA ILE A 43 25.73 19.84 -25.26
C ILE A 43 26.38 21.09 -24.68
N ILE A 44 27.45 20.92 -23.88
CA ILE A 44 28.16 22.01 -23.21
C ILE A 44 29.65 21.92 -23.49
N VAL A 45 30.28 23.05 -23.70
CA VAL A 45 31.74 23.13 -23.71
C VAL A 45 32.25 22.99 -22.28
N LYS A 46 33.02 21.94 -22.01
CA LYS A 46 33.49 21.57 -20.68
C LYS A 46 34.16 22.72 -19.95
N GLY A 47 33.71 23.02 -18.75
CA GLY A 47 34.24 24.10 -17.92
C GLY A 47 33.74 25.53 -18.29
N THR A 48 32.71 25.64 -19.15
CA THR A 48 32.11 26.93 -19.56
C THR A 48 30.59 26.89 -19.44
N SER A 49 29.92 28.04 -19.58
CA SER A 49 28.46 28.13 -19.70
C SER A 49 27.99 28.10 -21.18
N ASN A 50 28.90 27.89 -22.15
CA ASN A 50 28.54 27.82 -23.55
C ASN A 50 27.96 26.46 -23.89
N GLY A 51 26.67 26.38 -24.23
CA GLY A 51 25.98 25.14 -24.51
C GLY A 51 24.73 25.32 -25.37
N THR A 52 24.20 24.22 -25.87
CA THR A 52 22.98 24.12 -26.66
C THR A 52 22.25 22.82 -26.34
N ILE A 53 21.04 22.64 -26.86
CA ILE A 53 20.23 21.44 -26.68
C ILE A 53 19.84 20.93 -28.07
N THR A 54 19.78 19.58 -28.25
CA THR A 54 19.28 18.98 -29.49
C THR A 54 17.81 19.28 -29.71
N ASP A 55 17.46 19.54 -30.99
CA ASP A 55 16.09 19.59 -31.47
C ASP A 55 15.45 18.17 -31.54
N PHE A 56 14.26 18.08 -32.14
CA PHE A 56 13.52 16.80 -32.21
C PHE A 56 14.11 15.75 -33.09
N ASP A 57 14.79 16.18 -34.13
CA ASP A 57 15.51 15.32 -35.03
C ASP A 57 16.91 15.00 -34.48
N GLY A 58 17.14 15.34 -33.18
CA GLY A 58 18.43 15.15 -32.51
C GLY A 58 19.52 16.10 -33.01
N ASN A 59 19.18 17.10 -33.85
CA ASN A 59 20.20 18.01 -34.39
C ASN A 59 20.52 19.11 -33.39
N TYR A 60 21.76 19.57 -33.40
CA TYR A 60 22.21 20.68 -32.58
C TYR A 60 23.11 21.63 -33.40
N THR A 61 23.19 22.85 -32.96
CA THR A 61 24.13 23.86 -33.44
C THR A 61 24.69 24.59 -32.22
N LEU A 62 26.02 24.57 -32.08
CA LEU A 62 26.76 25.23 -31.00
C LEU A 62 27.74 26.22 -31.64
N THR A 63 27.63 27.50 -31.24
CA THR A 63 28.50 28.58 -31.68
C THR A 63 29.59 28.86 -30.67
N ASN A 64 30.63 29.56 -31.07
CA ASN A 64 31.76 29.97 -30.22
C ASN A 64 32.51 28.75 -29.60
N VAL A 65 32.82 27.77 -30.42
CA VAL A 65 33.61 26.61 -30.02
C VAL A 65 35.05 26.77 -30.56
N GLU A 66 36.04 26.70 -29.68
CA GLU A 66 37.44 26.80 -30.05
C GLU A 66 38.07 25.41 -30.25
N ASN A 67 39.13 25.32 -31.07
CA ASN A 67 39.86 24.06 -31.21
C ASN A 67 40.37 23.56 -29.84
N GLU A 68 40.37 22.25 -29.65
CA GLU A 68 40.71 21.52 -28.42
C GLU A 68 39.63 21.66 -27.29
N ASN A 69 38.53 22.39 -27.51
CA ASN A 69 37.40 22.34 -26.57
C ASN A 69 36.84 20.94 -26.50
N VAL A 70 36.51 20.47 -25.30
CA VAL A 70 35.80 19.20 -25.08
C VAL A 70 34.31 19.49 -25.00
N LEU A 71 33.55 18.91 -25.90
CA LEU A 71 32.08 18.95 -25.89
C LEU A 71 31.55 17.77 -25.07
N VAL A 72 30.72 18.07 -24.06
CA VAL A 72 30.08 17.08 -23.22
C VAL A 72 28.63 16.94 -23.65
N TYR A 73 28.26 15.78 -24.13
CA TYR A 73 26.89 15.42 -24.51
C TYR A 73 26.27 14.65 -23.35
N SER A 74 25.18 15.16 -22.79
CA SER A 74 24.51 14.54 -21.65
C SER A 74 22.99 14.59 -21.80
N PHE A 75 22.33 13.47 -21.50
CA PHE A 75 20.88 13.34 -21.47
C PHE A 75 20.46 12.38 -20.39
N LEU A 76 19.28 12.61 -19.79
CA LEU A 76 18.76 11.75 -18.74
C LEU A 76 18.50 10.34 -19.29
N GLY A 77 19.04 9.32 -18.62
CA GLY A 77 18.94 7.94 -19.08
C GLY A 77 20.05 7.50 -20.05
N PHE A 78 21.01 8.37 -20.37
CA PHE A 78 22.12 8.05 -21.27
C PHE A 78 23.48 8.31 -20.61
N THR A 79 24.48 7.54 -21.00
CA THR A 79 25.88 7.74 -20.59
C THR A 79 26.43 8.99 -21.25
N SER A 80 26.92 9.96 -20.45
CA SER A 80 27.51 11.18 -20.99
C SER A 80 28.76 10.88 -21.80
N LYS A 81 28.89 11.51 -22.96
CA LYS A 81 29.98 11.31 -23.89
C LYS A 81 30.78 12.62 -24.10
N GLU A 82 32.09 12.53 -24.00
CA GLU A 82 32.97 13.66 -24.26
C GLU A 82 33.62 13.53 -25.64
N VAL A 83 33.60 14.60 -26.42
CA VAL A 83 34.20 14.64 -27.77
C VAL A 83 35.05 15.90 -27.90
N THR A 84 36.30 15.76 -28.25
CA THR A 84 37.19 16.90 -28.50
C THR A 84 36.90 17.52 -29.86
N TYR A 85 36.66 18.82 -29.89
CA TYR A 85 36.49 19.59 -31.12
C TYR A 85 37.82 19.90 -31.76
N ASN A 86 38.02 19.45 -32.97
CA ASN A 86 39.26 19.67 -33.76
C ASN A 86 38.95 20.40 -35.08
N GLY A 87 38.01 21.34 -35.06
CA GLY A 87 37.67 22.13 -36.23
C GLY A 87 36.65 21.51 -37.22
N GLN A 88 36.01 20.41 -36.83
CA GLN A 88 34.98 19.76 -37.67
C GLN A 88 33.69 20.64 -37.72
N GLN A 89 33.12 20.83 -38.92
CA GLN A 89 31.86 21.52 -39.09
C GLN A 89 30.66 20.70 -38.60
N SER A 90 30.76 19.35 -38.57
CA SER A 90 29.69 18.46 -38.08
C SER A 90 30.29 17.37 -37.23
N ILE A 91 29.69 17.13 -36.04
CA ILE A 91 30.03 16.04 -35.13
C ILE A 91 28.73 15.31 -34.77
N ASN A 92 28.55 14.12 -35.34
CA ASN A 92 27.47 13.22 -34.98
C ASN A 92 27.90 12.35 -33.79
N VAL A 93 27.02 12.22 -32.79
CA VAL A 93 27.34 11.50 -31.57
C VAL A 93 26.26 10.45 -31.30
N THR A 94 26.68 9.25 -31.00
CA THR A 94 25.78 8.19 -30.54
C THR A 94 25.95 8.08 -29.03
N LEU A 95 24.84 8.16 -28.27
CA LEU A 95 24.82 7.97 -26.83
C LEU A 95 24.33 6.55 -26.54
N ASP A 96 25.01 5.90 -25.61
CA ASP A 96 24.59 4.62 -25.08
C ASP A 96 23.59 4.87 -23.94
N GLU A 97 22.50 4.07 -23.89
CA GLU A 97 21.62 4.09 -22.72
C GLU A 97 22.45 3.89 -21.46
N SER A 98 22.17 4.67 -20.45
CA SER A 98 22.83 4.51 -19.16
C SER A 98 22.21 3.31 -18.47
N GLU A 99 22.91 2.20 -18.48
CA GLU A 99 22.56 1.02 -17.66
C GLU A 99 22.80 1.27 -16.16
N ASN A 100 23.13 2.51 -15.79
CA ASN A 100 23.38 2.90 -14.42
C ASN A 100 22.07 3.28 -13.74
N ALA A 101 21.42 2.30 -13.09
CA ALA A 101 20.41 2.57 -12.05
C ALA A 101 20.90 3.54 -10.95
N LEU A 102 22.17 3.93 -10.97
CA LEU A 102 22.85 4.79 -10.00
C LEU A 102 22.74 6.29 -10.32
N ASP A 103 22.55 6.67 -11.57
CA ASP A 103 22.29 8.05 -11.97
C ASP A 103 20.79 8.38 -11.99
N GLU A 104 19.95 7.39 -11.64
CA GLU A 104 18.52 7.56 -11.49
C GLU A 104 18.22 8.60 -10.40
N VAL A 105 17.34 9.54 -10.73
CA VAL A 105 16.93 10.61 -9.80
C VAL A 105 15.76 10.08 -8.98
N VAL A 106 15.98 9.96 -7.68
CA VAL A 106 14.93 9.55 -6.72
C VAL A 106 14.39 10.76 -5.97
N LEU A 107 13.07 10.77 -5.76
CA LEU A 107 12.43 11.78 -4.92
C LEU A 107 12.72 11.46 -3.45
N VAL A 108 13.13 12.47 -2.70
CA VAL A 108 13.41 12.38 -1.25
C VAL A 108 12.79 13.58 -0.52
N GLY A 109 11.49 13.56 -0.39
CA GLY A 109 10.76 14.64 0.25
C GLY A 109 10.62 15.88 -0.64
N TYR A 110 10.94 17.03 -0.12
CA TYR A 110 10.85 18.33 -0.81
C TYR A 110 11.99 18.59 -1.81
N GLY A 111 12.58 17.53 -2.35
CA GLY A 111 13.64 17.59 -3.35
C GLY A 111 13.87 16.27 -4.04
N SER A 112 14.84 16.23 -4.92
CA SER A 112 15.30 15.02 -5.60
C SER A 112 16.81 14.90 -5.46
N VAL A 113 17.31 13.67 -5.32
CA VAL A 113 18.74 13.35 -5.30
C VAL A 113 19.02 12.23 -6.29
N LYS A 114 20.24 12.16 -6.80
CA LYS A 114 20.66 10.96 -7.52
C LYS A 114 20.72 9.79 -6.54
N ARG A 115 20.32 8.59 -6.95
CA ARG A 115 20.34 7.40 -6.10
C ARG A 115 21.73 7.16 -5.46
N LYS A 116 22.80 7.43 -6.22
CA LYS A 116 24.17 7.34 -5.74
C LYS A 116 24.50 8.32 -4.59
N ASP A 117 23.78 9.45 -4.51
CA ASP A 117 24.00 10.50 -3.51
C ASP A 117 23.05 10.36 -2.31
N ALA A 118 22.09 9.45 -2.34
CA ALA A 118 21.21 9.21 -1.21
C ALA A 118 21.98 8.65 0.00
N THR A 119 21.78 9.25 1.17
CA THR A 119 22.39 8.82 2.43
C THR A 119 21.52 7.82 3.21
N GLY A 120 20.23 7.74 2.90
CA GLY A 120 19.26 6.82 3.50
C GLY A 120 18.98 5.56 2.67
N ALA A 121 18.22 4.61 3.26
CA ALA A 121 17.75 3.42 2.56
C ALA A 121 16.54 3.77 1.69
N VAL A 122 16.78 3.91 0.39
CA VAL A 122 15.78 4.30 -0.62
C VAL A 122 15.71 3.21 -1.69
N ASN A 123 14.53 2.61 -1.88
CA ASN A 123 14.28 1.65 -2.94
C ASN A 123 13.23 2.20 -3.89
N GLN A 124 13.50 2.13 -5.18
CA GLN A 124 12.57 2.53 -6.23
C GLN A 124 12.26 1.35 -7.13
N VAL A 125 10.98 1.19 -7.47
CA VAL A 125 10.49 0.25 -8.48
C VAL A 125 9.88 1.08 -9.60
N SER A 126 10.32 0.86 -10.82
CA SER A 126 9.86 1.58 -12.01
C SER A 126 8.84 0.77 -12.81
N THR A 127 8.24 1.39 -13.83
CA THR A 127 7.23 0.76 -14.69
C THR A 127 7.70 -0.57 -15.31
N GLU A 128 9.00 -0.70 -15.61
CA GLU A 128 9.57 -1.92 -16.20
C GLU A 128 9.56 -3.09 -15.23
N ASP A 129 9.75 -2.79 -13.94
CA ASP A 129 9.85 -3.77 -12.87
C ASP A 129 8.51 -4.06 -12.18
N PHE A 130 7.44 -3.33 -12.47
CA PHE A 130 6.14 -3.55 -11.87
C PHE A 130 5.59 -4.95 -12.15
N ASN A 131 4.84 -5.48 -11.17
CA ASN A 131 4.06 -6.69 -11.37
C ASN A 131 3.07 -6.48 -12.53
N LYS A 132 2.91 -7.51 -13.35
CA LYS A 132 2.09 -7.47 -14.56
C LYS A 132 0.81 -8.30 -14.35
N GLY A 133 -0.24 -8.03 -15.11
CA GLY A 133 -1.54 -8.72 -15.03
C GLY A 133 -2.68 -7.77 -14.72
N GLN A 134 -3.77 -8.30 -14.17
CA GLN A 134 -4.86 -7.50 -13.63
C GLN A 134 -4.41 -6.89 -12.30
N ILE A 135 -4.08 -5.64 -12.33
CA ILE A 135 -3.64 -4.87 -11.16
C ILE A 135 -4.75 -3.89 -10.78
N SER A 136 -5.41 -4.16 -9.68
CA SER A 136 -6.52 -3.33 -9.19
C SER A 136 -6.03 -2.14 -8.36
N THR A 137 -4.90 -2.31 -7.66
CA THR A 137 -4.39 -1.33 -6.69
C THR A 137 -2.90 -1.07 -6.87
N ALA A 138 -2.43 0.11 -6.46
CA ALA A 138 -1.02 0.49 -6.55
C ALA A 138 -0.09 -0.44 -5.72
N GLY A 139 -0.56 -0.97 -4.58
CA GLY A 139 0.23 -1.85 -3.72
C GLY A 139 0.64 -3.16 -4.39
N GLU A 140 -0.21 -3.71 -5.26
CA GLU A 140 0.09 -4.94 -6.00
C GLU A 140 1.31 -4.80 -6.93
N LEU A 141 1.59 -3.59 -7.43
CA LEU A 141 2.73 -3.33 -8.33
C LEU A 141 4.09 -3.67 -7.69
N ILE A 142 4.20 -3.54 -6.36
CA ILE A 142 5.47 -3.70 -5.63
C ILE A 142 5.51 -4.95 -4.74
N THR A 143 4.46 -5.76 -4.73
CA THR A 143 4.41 -6.99 -3.92
C THR A 143 5.58 -7.92 -4.26
N GLY A 144 6.37 -8.30 -3.24
CA GLY A 144 7.54 -9.18 -3.39
C GLY A 144 8.78 -8.53 -4.05
N LYS A 145 8.79 -7.20 -4.28
CA LYS A 145 9.87 -6.52 -5.01
C LYS A 145 10.93 -5.88 -4.11
N ILE A 146 10.59 -5.54 -2.87
CA ILE A 146 11.43 -4.70 -2.01
C ILE A 146 11.67 -5.42 -0.66
N ALA A 147 12.93 -5.58 -0.28
CA ALA A 147 13.29 -6.13 1.03
C ALA A 147 12.71 -5.30 2.17
N GLY A 148 12.20 -5.94 3.22
CA GLY A 148 11.61 -5.28 4.38
C GLY A 148 10.25 -4.63 4.15
N VAL A 149 9.63 -4.83 2.98
CA VAL A 149 8.26 -4.41 2.67
C VAL A 149 7.38 -5.64 2.55
N ASN A 150 6.47 -5.83 3.50
CA ASN A 150 5.48 -6.88 3.46
C ASN A 150 4.14 -6.31 2.96
N VAL A 151 3.59 -6.89 1.90
CA VAL A 151 2.31 -6.50 1.31
C VAL A 151 1.38 -7.70 1.41
N THR A 152 0.39 -7.61 2.31
CA THR A 152 -0.61 -8.66 2.56
C THR A 152 -1.94 -8.21 1.98
N SER A 153 -2.59 -9.06 1.17
CA SER A 153 -3.94 -8.75 0.67
C SER A 153 -4.98 -8.90 1.78
N GLY A 154 -5.97 -7.99 1.82
CA GLY A 154 -7.09 -8.05 2.76
C GLY A 154 -8.11 -9.14 2.45
N GLY A 155 -8.09 -9.71 1.24
CA GLY A 155 -9.02 -10.73 0.77
C GLY A 155 -9.05 -10.84 -0.75
N GLY A 156 -10.02 -11.60 -1.30
CA GLY A 156 -10.19 -11.84 -2.74
C GLY A 156 -11.27 -11.00 -3.41
N ALA A 157 -11.92 -10.08 -2.71
CA ALA A 157 -12.96 -9.24 -3.30
C ALA A 157 -12.39 -8.26 -4.34
N PRO A 158 -13.16 -7.86 -5.36
CA PRO A 158 -12.73 -6.87 -6.34
C PRO A 158 -12.29 -5.58 -5.70
N GLY A 159 -11.12 -5.04 -6.09
CA GLY A 159 -10.61 -3.78 -5.53
C GLY A 159 -10.23 -3.84 -4.04
N GLU A 160 -10.13 -5.01 -3.43
CA GLU A 160 -9.75 -5.17 -2.02
C GLU A 160 -8.40 -4.55 -1.73
N GLY A 161 -8.28 -3.89 -0.57
CA GLY A 161 -7.06 -3.23 -0.13
C GLY A 161 -5.96 -4.19 0.29
N GLN A 162 -4.73 -3.68 0.29
CA GLN A 162 -3.60 -4.36 0.88
C GLN A 162 -3.18 -3.68 2.18
N ASN A 163 -2.74 -4.51 3.13
CA ASN A 163 -2.00 -4.05 4.29
C ASN A 163 -0.50 -4.02 3.94
N ILE A 164 0.10 -2.84 4.00
CA ILE A 164 1.52 -2.64 3.70
C ILE A 164 2.24 -2.31 5.01
N VAL A 165 3.22 -3.10 5.35
CA VAL A 165 4.04 -2.92 6.55
C VAL A 165 5.52 -2.85 6.17
N ILE A 166 6.24 -1.85 6.68
CA ILE A 166 7.67 -1.65 6.43
C ILE A 166 8.46 -1.93 7.72
N ARG A 167 9.36 -2.94 7.69
CA ARG A 167 10.22 -3.31 8.82
C ARG A 167 9.45 -3.71 10.09
N GLY A 168 8.30 -4.39 9.91
CA GLY A 168 7.48 -4.89 11.01
C GLY A 168 6.50 -3.87 11.61
N GLN A 169 5.71 -4.30 12.59
CA GLN A 169 4.75 -3.45 13.28
C GLN A 169 5.46 -2.33 14.03
N GLY A 170 4.93 -1.12 13.93
CA GLY A 170 5.50 0.08 14.53
C GLY A 170 4.75 0.58 15.77
N SER A 171 3.50 0.13 15.99
CA SER A 171 2.65 0.56 17.11
C SER A 171 1.73 -0.58 17.53
N LEU A 172 1.14 -0.52 18.74
CA LEU A 172 0.17 -1.50 19.25
C LEU A 172 -1.27 -1.15 18.86
N SER A 173 -1.68 0.11 18.97
CA SER A 173 -3.04 0.57 18.68
C SER A 173 -3.13 1.56 17.53
N LEU A 174 -2.05 2.31 17.24
CA LEU A 174 -2.02 3.22 16.11
C LEU A 174 -1.75 2.46 14.80
N THR A 175 -1.99 3.12 13.67
CA THR A 175 -1.70 2.51 12.36
C THR A 175 -0.21 2.23 12.18
N SER A 176 0.12 1.05 11.64
CA SER A 176 1.47 0.66 11.21
C SER A 176 1.67 0.82 9.69
N SER A 177 0.67 1.32 8.97
CA SER A 177 0.76 1.56 7.52
C SER A 177 1.66 2.76 7.20
N PRO A 178 2.44 2.69 6.10
CA PRO A 178 3.29 3.79 5.65
C PRO A 178 2.45 4.98 5.17
N LEU A 179 3.03 6.18 5.21
CA LEU A 179 2.45 7.35 4.56
C LEU A 179 2.55 7.20 3.05
N ILE A 180 1.45 7.43 2.35
CA ILE A 180 1.42 7.45 0.89
C ILE A 180 1.41 8.89 0.41
N VAL A 181 2.33 9.22 -0.49
CA VAL A 181 2.46 10.54 -1.10
C VAL A 181 2.38 10.41 -2.61
N VAL A 182 1.43 11.11 -3.23
CA VAL A 182 1.23 11.08 -4.70
C VAL A 182 1.57 12.43 -5.29
N ASP A 183 2.60 12.49 -6.13
CA ASP A 183 3.13 13.72 -6.75
C ASP A 183 3.30 14.89 -5.76
N GLY A 184 3.76 14.57 -4.53
CA GLY A 184 4.00 15.54 -3.47
C GLY A 184 2.79 15.88 -2.60
N VAL A 185 1.64 15.21 -2.78
CA VAL A 185 0.47 15.33 -1.90
C VAL A 185 0.42 14.15 -0.94
N PRO A 186 0.62 14.36 0.38
CA PRO A 186 0.44 13.30 1.37
C PRO A 186 -1.05 12.99 1.54
N LEU A 187 -1.40 11.72 1.33
CA LEU A 187 -2.80 11.27 1.43
C LEU A 187 -3.23 11.05 2.87
N ASN A 188 -4.52 11.15 3.11
CA ASN A 188 -5.11 10.53 4.28
C ASN A 188 -5.27 9.02 4.01
N ASN A 189 -4.67 8.18 4.86
CA ASN A 189 -4.74 6.73 4.73
C ASN A 189 -6.06 6.15 5.27
N ASP A 190 -6.94 6.97 5.85
CA ASP A 190 -8.25 6.52 6.30
C ASP A 190 -9.10 6.13 5.11
N ASN A 191 -9.75 4.97 5.19
CA ASN A 191 -10.66 4.54 4.15
C ASN A 191 -11.83 5.52 4.01
N VAL A 192 -12.13 5.88 2.78
CA VAL A 192 -13.36 6.59 2.45
C VAL A 192 -14.52 5.60 2.56
N GLY A 193 -15.56 5.91 3.33
CA GLY A 193 -16.72 5.04 3.44
C GLY A 193 -17.26 4.67 2.05
N GLY A 194 -17.60 3.42 1.83
CA GLY A 194 -18.05 2.90 0.54
C GLY A 194 -16.94 2.60 -0.48
N SER A 195 -15.68 2.96 -0.21
CA SER A 195 -14.51 2.51 -0.97
C SER A 195 -13.94 1.24 -0.36
N ARG A 196 -13.40 0.36 -1.20
CA ARG A 196 -12.75 -0.88 -0.75
C ARG A 196 -11.29 -0.65 -0.34
N ASN A 197 -10.67 0.40 -0.87
CA ASN A 197 -9.26 0.70 -0.67
C ASN A 197 -8.98 2.20 -0.68
N ALA A 198 -8.10 2.66 0.19
CA ALA A 198 -7.65 4.05 0.21
C ALA A 198 -6.88 4.48 -1.06
N LEU A 199 -6.35 3.52 -1.85
CA LEU A 199 -5.58 3.74 -3.09
C LEU A 199 -6.39 3.55 -4.38
N ASP A 200 -7.69 3.30 -4.31
CA ASP A 200 -8.56 3.08 -5.49
C ASP A 200 -8.55 4.23 -6.50
N PHE A 201 -8.26 5.45 -6.04
CA PHE A 201 -8.28 6.65 -6.89
C PHE A 201 -7.12 6.75 -7.88
N ILE A 202 -6.07 5.92 -7.73
CA ILE A 202 -4.93 5.92 -8.65
C ILE A 202 -5.12 4.78 -9.64
N ASN A 203 -5.16 5.13 -10.94
CA ASN A 203 -5.04 4.13 -11.97
C ASN A 203 -3.59 3.60 -12.01
N PRO A 204 -3.33 2.30 -11.79
CA PRO A 204 -1.99 1.73 -11.85
C PRO A 204 -1.25 2.01 -13.17
N ASN A 205 -1.98 2.14 -14.29
CA ASN A 205 -1.42 2.47 -15.60
C ASN A 205 -0.83 3.90 -15.66
N ASP A 206 -1.21 4.79 -14.73
CA ASP A 206 -0.68 6.16 -14.65
C ASP A 206 0.58 6.26 -13.80
N ILE A 207 0.99 5.21 -13.10
CA ILE A 207 2.16 5.23 -12.22
C ILE A 207 3.44 5.06 -13.05
N GLU A 208 4.42 5.95 -12.83
CA GLU A 208 5.76 5.89 -13.41
C GLU A 208 6.72 5.11 -12.52
N SER A 209 6.71 5.42 -11.21
CA SER A 209 7.55 4.77 -10.22
C SER A 209 6.95 4.83 -8.83
N MET A 210 7.36 3.88 -7.99
CA MET A 210 7.09 3.86 -6.56
C MET A 210 8.41 3.81 -5.80
N THR A 211 8.65 4.81 -4.96
CA THR A 211 9.86 4.92 -4.14
C THR A 211 9.49 4.68 -2.68
N VAL A 212 10.16 3.72 -2.04
CA VAL A 212 9.94 3.39 -0.63
C VAL A 212 11.08 3.92 0.21
N LEU A 213 10.75 4.78 1.17
CA LEU A 213 11.65 5.35 2.17
C LEU A 213 11.46 4.57 3.47
N LYS A 214 12.52 3.89 3.94
CA LYS A 214 12.42 2.92 5.04
C LYS A 214 13.05 3.38 6.36
N ASP A 215 13.90 4.40 6.33
CA ASP A 215 14.60 4.89 7.50
C ASP A 215 14.26 6.35 7.85
N ALA A 216 14.52 6.75 9.10
CA ALA A 216 14.21 8.09 9.57
C ALA A 216 14.98 9.20 8.85
N SER A 217 16.19 8.93 8.33
CA SER A 217 16.96 9.95 7.62
C SER A 217 16.32 10.34 6.29
N SER A 218 15.63 9.39 5.64
CA SER A 218 14.88 9.61 4.41
C SER A 218 13.45 10.10 4.67
N THR A 219 12.79 9.66 5.77
CA THR A 219 11.37 9.92 6.05
C THR A 219 11.13 11.12 6.96
N ALA A 220 12.10 11.57 7.80
CA ALA A 220 11.91 12.67 8.76
C ALA A 220 11.40 13.97 8.15
N ILE A 221 11.73 14.25 6.90
CA ILE A 221 11.27 15.46 6.19
C ILE A 221 9.72 15.46 5.98
N TYR A 222 9.05 14.28 5.98
CA TYR A 222 7.60 14.15 5.91
C TYR A 222 6.93 14.24 7.28
N GLY A 223 7.70 14.21 8.38
CA GLY A 223 7.25 14.42 9.75
C GLY A 223 6.44 13.28 10.33
N ALA A 224 5.59 13.63 11.28
CA ALA A 224 4.88 12.72 12.17
C ALA A 224 4.01 11.65 11.48
N ARG A 225 3.65 11.84 10.23
CA ARG A 225 2.89 10.84 9.46
C ARG A 225 3.76 9.75 8.85
N ALA A 226 5.09 9.90 8.90
CA ALA A 226 6.05 9.04 8.25
C ALA A 226 6.76 8.04 9.18
N ALA A 227 6.27 7.86 10.41
CA ALA A 227 6.88 6.99 11.43
C ALA A 227 7.00 5.51 10.99
N ASN A 228 6.12 5.06 10.10
CA ASN A 228 6.10 3.69 9.57
C ASN A 228 6.66 3.59 8.14
N GLY A 229 7.44 4.58 7.70
CA GLY A 229 7.94 4.67 6.34
C GLY A 229 7.06 5.51 5.43
N VAL A 230 7.54 5.73 4.20
CA VAL A 230 6.83 6.51 3.17
C VAL A 230 6.89 5.78 1.83
N ILE A 231 5.78 5.76 1.12
CA ILE A 231 5.69 5.32 -0.27
C ILE A 231 5.38 6.54 -1.14
N LEU A 232 6.35 6.92 -1.95
CA LEU A 232 6.21 8.01 -2.91
C LEU A 232 5.75 7.42 -4.24
N ILE A 233 4.58 7.79 -4.69
CA ILE A 233 4.04 7.42 -6.00
C ILE A 233 4.24 8.60 -6.94
N THR A 234 5.05 8.38 -7.96
CA THR A 234 5.25 9.34 -9.06
C THR A 234 4.42 8.90 -10.23
N THR A 235 3.62 9.81 -10.79
CA THR A 235 2.83 9.49 -11.97
C THR A 235 3.53 9.91 -13.26
N LYS A 236 3.18 9.22 -14.35
CA LYS A 236 3.70 9.48 -15.70
C LYS A 236 3.46 10.92 -16.11
N ARG A 237 4.44 11.51 -16.77
CA ARG A 237 4.50 12.92 -17.12
C ARG A 237 4.36 13.14 -18.63
N GLY A 238 4.05 14.34 -19.03
CA GLY A 238 4.11 14.76 -20.44
C GLY A 238 5.56 14.76 -20.93
N THR A 239 5.79 14.12 -22.05
CA THR A 239 7.11 14.00 -22.71
C THR A 239 6.94 14.20 -24.22
N GLY A 240 8.03 14.58 -24.89
CA GLY A 240 8.04 14.77 -26.34
C GLY A 240 7.38 16.09 -26.78
N GLN A 241 7.35 16.37 -28.08
CA GLN A 241 6.61 17.52 -28.67
C GLN A 241 5.35 17.07 -29.38
N GLU A 242 5.40 15.94 -30.06
CA GLU A 242 4.23 15.37 -30.73
C GLU A 242 3.35 14.62 -29.73
N PHE A 243 2.07 14.62 -29.98
CA PHE A 243 1.13 13.86 -29.18
C PHE A 243 1.20 12.39 -29.57
N LYS A 244 1.56 11.55 -28.56
CA LYS A 244 1.52 10.11 -28.67
C LYS A 244 0.34 9.58 -27.85
N PHE A 245 -0.26 8.52 -28.34
CA PHE A 245 -1.38 7.87 -27.65
C PHE A 245 -0.97 6.45 -27.21
N ASN A 246 -1.44 6.07 -26.04
CA ASN A 246 -1.28 4.73 -25.54
C ASN A 246 -2.64 4.18 -25.12
N TYR A 247 -2.99 3.01 -25.60
CA TYR A 247 -4.15 2.26 -25.17
C TYR A 247 -3.72 0.96 -24.53
N SER A 248 -4.25 0.65 -23.34
CA SER A 248 -4.11 -0.63 -22.63
C SER A 248 -5.49 -1.21 -22.38
N GLY A 249 -5.70 -2.47 -22.73
CA GLY A 249 -6.95 -3.17 -22.46
C GLY A 249 -6.69 -4.59 -21.99
N THR A 250 -7.39 -5.03 -20.94
CA THR A 250 -7.33 -6.38 -20.41
C THR A 250 -8.73 -6.96 -20.21
N THR A 251 -8.83 -8.28 -20.35
CA THR A 251 -9.99 -9.09 -19.95
C THR A 251 -9.48 -10.19 -19.05
N SER A 252 -10.15 -10.39 -17.92
CA SER A 252 -9.74 -11.33 -16.89
C SER A 252 -10.90 -12.25 -16.51
N ILE A 253 -10.57 -13.50 -16.20
CA ILE A 253 -11.49 -14.50 -15.63
C ILE A 253 -10.96 -14.83 -14.24
N PHE A 254 -11.80 -14.71 -13.22
CA PHE A 254 -11.52 -15.00 -11.83
C PHE A 254 -12.20 -16.31 -11.45
N ARG A 255 -11.44 -17.24 -10.86
CA ARG A 255 -11.93 -18.54 -10.43
C ARG A 255 -11.66 -18.77 -8.96
N PRO A 256 -12.62 -19.23 -8.15
CA PRO A 256 -12.34 -19.72 -6.81
C PRO A 256 -11.23 -20.79 -6.86
N THR A 257 -10.27 -20.72 -5.94
CA THR A 257 -9.17 -21.68 -5.90
C THR A 257 -9.45 -22.83 -4.96
N ASP A 258 -10.04 -22.51 -3.81
CA ASP A 258 -10.24 -23.45 -2.72
C ASP A 258 -11.48 -23.12 -1.90
N TYR A 259 -11.93 -24.07 -1.11
CA TYR A 259 -13.08 -23.99 -0.21
C TYR A 259 -12.69 -24.51 1.17
N VAL A 260 -13.40 -24.06 2.19
CA VAL A 260 -13.23 -24.59 3.55
C VAL A 260 -13.62 -26.07 3.57
N ASP A 261 -12.80 -26.90 4.20
CA ASP A 261 -13.02 -28.34 4.32
C ASP A 261 -14.14 -28.66 5.34
N ILE A 262 -15.33 -28.89 4.82
CA ILE A 262 -16.54 -29.25 5.59
C ILE A 262 -17.08 -30.61 5.13
N MET A 263 -17.89 -31.24 5.94
CA MET A 263 -18.53 -32.49 5.57
C MET A 263 -19.45 -32.31 4.37
N ASP A 264 -19.38 -33.23 3.42
CA ASP A 264 -20.39 -33.31 2.37
C ASP A 264 -21.71 -33.92 2.92
N ALA A 265 -22.77 -33.86 2.11
CA ALA A 265 -24.08 -34.32 2.56
C ALA A 265 -24.15 -35.81 2.93
N ASP A 266 -23.33 -36.66 2.31
CA ASP A 266 -23.33 -38.11 2.59
C ASP A 266 -22.55 -38.42 3.88
N GLN A 267 -21.44 -37.77 4.09
CA GLN A 267 -20.68 -37.80 5.34
C GLN A 267 -21.54 -37.30 6.51
N PHE A 268 -22.21 -36.16 6.32
CA PHE A 268 -23.07 -35.56 7.34
C PHE A 268 -24.27 -36.43 7.66
N ARG A 269 -24.97 -37.01 6.65
CA ARG A 269 -26.07 -38.00 6.89
C ARG A 269 -25.57 -39.21 7.66
N THR A 270 -24.42 -39.74 7.30
CA THR A 270 -23.84 -40.90 8.01
C THR A 270 -23.63 -40.56 9.48
N LEU A 271 -23.02 -39.42 9.77
CA LEU A 271 -22.77 -38.94 11.11
C LEU A 271 -24.08 -38.79 11.90
N ILE A 272 -25.08 -38.08 11.36
CA ILE A 272 -26.35 -37.84 12.06
C ILE A 272 -27.15 -39.13 12.27
N ASN A 273 -27.09 -40.08 11.34
CA ASN A 273 -27.70 -41.40 11.56
C ASN A 273 -27.00 -42.20 12.65
N GLU A 274 -25.73 -41.99 12.91
CA GLU A 274 -24.95 -42.67 13.97
C GLU A 274 -25.23 -42.06 15.35
N ILE A 275 -25.21 -40.73 15.47
CA ILE A 275 -25.26 -40.03 16.75
C ILE A 275 -26.62 -39.45 17.10
N GLY A 276 -27.47 -39.18 16.08
CA GLY A 276 -28.69 -38.39 16.23
C GLY A 276 -29.81 -39.14 16.95
N THR A 277 -30.62 -38.43 17.67
CA THR A 277 -31.93 -38.91 18.15
C THR A 277 -32.89 -39.13 17.01
N PRO A 278 -33.96 -39.94 17.14
CA PRO A 278 -34.96 -40.10 16.09
C PRO A 278 -35.52 -38.79 15.56
N SER A 279 -35.71 -37.78 16.43
CA SER A 279 -36.20 -36.45 16.03
C SER A 279 -35.15 -35.62 15.23
N GLN A 280 -33.88 -35.85 15.45
CA GLN A 280 -32.79 -35.21 14.70
C GLN A 280 -32.60 -35.89 13.35
N ILE A 281 -32.68 -37.23 13.29
CA ILE A 281 -32.61 -37.99 12.03
C ILE A 281 -33.78 -37.62 11.10
N GLU A 282 -34.97 -37.38 11.63
CA GLU A 282 -36.15 -36.94 10.88
C GLU A 282 -35.99 -35.58 10.19
N LYS A 283 -35.02 -34.73 10.68
CA LYS A 283 -34.70 -33.43 10.11
C LYS A 283 -33.77 -33.50 8.91
N LEU A 284 -33.11 -34.63 8.66
CA LEU A 284 -32.24 -34.80 7.49
C LEU A 284 -33.03 -34.60 6.19
N GLY A 285 -32.52 -33.73 5.36
CA GLY A 285 -33.03 -33.51 4.00
C GLY A 285 -32.57 -34.59 3.01
N ASN A 286 -33.15 -34.55 1.81
CA ASN A 286 -32.87 -35.51 0.73
C ASN A 286 -31.97 -34.93 -0.37
N THR A 287 -31.47 -33.71 -0.22
CA THR A 287 -30.60 -33.03 -1.21
C THR A 287 -29.12 -33.13 -0.85
N ASN A 288 -28.27 -32.95 -1.82
CA ASN A 288 -26.81 -32.81 -1.64
C ASN A 288 -26.41 -31.41 -2.09
N THR A 289 -26.51 -30.46 -1.16
CA THR A 289 -26.25 -29.04 -1.45
C THR A 289 -24.84 -28.66 -1.01
N ASN A 290 -24.01 -28.26 -1.95
CA ASN A 290 -22.73 -27.67 -1.63
C ASN A 290 -22.88 -26.15 -1.53
N TRP A 291 -23.16 -25.67 -0.33
CA TRP A 291 -23.48 -24.27 -0.07
C TRP A 291 -22.39 -23.30 -0.50
N GLN A 292 -21.11 -23.68 -0.39
CA GLN A 292 -20.00 -22.84 -0.85
C GLN A 292 -20.03 -22.66 -2.38
N LYS A 293 -20.37 -23.71 -3.15
CA LYS A 293 -20.52 -23.61 -4.60
C LYS A 293 -21.75 -22.83 -5.04
N GLU A 294 -22.76 -22.72 -4.19
CA GLU A 294 -23.99 -21.95 -4.48
C GLU A 294 -23.76 -20.43 -4.32
N ILE A 295 -22.81 -20.01 -3.48
CA ILE A 295 -22.53 -18.59 -3.25
C ILE A 295 -21.36 -18.07 -4.10
N TYR A 296 -20.50 -18.95 -4.61
CA TYR A 296 -19.36 -18.56 -5.45
C TYR A 296 -19.56 -18.97 -6.91
N SER A 297 -19.09 -18.10 -7.82
CA SER A 297 -19.09 -18.36 -9.26
C SER A 297 -17.81 -17.83 -9.92
N GLU A 298 -17.56 -18.28 -11.17
CA GLU A 298 -16.54 -17.64 -12.01
C GLU A 298 -16.99 -16.22 -12.32
N ALA A 299 -16.06 -15.28 -12.24
CA ALA A 299 -16.30 -13.86 -12.46
C ALA A 299 -15.46 -13.32 -13.63
N ILE A 300 -15.89 -12.23 -14.22
CA ILE A 300 -15.21 -11.57 -15.35
C ILE A 300 -14.87 -10.14 -14.97
N GLY A 301 -13.76 -9.64 -15.49
CA GLY A 301 -13.38 -8.25 -15.35
C GLY A 301 -12.71 -7.67 -16.57
N PHE A 302 -12.87 -6.38 -16.73
CA PHE A 302 -12.31 -5.58 -17.83
C PHE A 302 -11.56 -4.39 -17.25
N ASP A 303 -10.41 -4.05 -17.86
CA ASP A 303 -9.71 -2.79 -17.60
C ASP A 303 -9.30 -2.15 -18.91
N HIS A 304 -9.65 -0.90 -19.09
CA HIS A 304 -9.34 -0.11 -20.27
C HIS A 304 -8.71 1.21 -19.86
N ASN A 305 -7.57 1.54 -20.44
CA ASN A 305 -6.90 2.82 -20.22
C ASN A 305 -6.48 3.45 -21.55
N LEU A 306 -6.84 4.70 -21.75
CA LEU A 306 -6.38 5.52 -22.87
C LEU A 306 -5.63 6.71 -22.32
N SER A 307 -4.41 6.92 -22.77
CA SER A 307 -3.63 8.09 -22.37
C SER A 307 -2.95 8.76 -23.57
N THR A 308 -2.70 10.03 -23.43
CA THR A 308 -1.95 10.83 -24.41
C THR A 308 -0.89 11.66 -23.71
N THR A 309 0.25 11.83 -24.35
CA THR A 309 1.37 12.64 -23.87
C THR A 309 1.92 13.48 -25.03
N GLY A 310 2.24 14.72 -24.77
CA GLY A 310 2.74 15.66 -25.77
C GLY A 310 3.11 17.00 -25.17
N ASN A 311 3.29 18.03 -26.02
CA ASN A 311 3.68 19.37 -25.58
C ASN A 311 2.81 20.43 -26.27
N ILE A 312 1.97 21.11 -25.51
CA ILE A 312 1.11 22.17 -26.03
C ILE A 312 1.96 23.43 -26.21
N GLY A 313 1.97 23.95 -27.46
CA GLY A 313 2.66 25.19 -27.80
C GLY A 313 4.18 25.18 -27.61
N GLY A 314 4.79 24.01 -27.43
CA GLY A 314 6.24 23.90 -27.25
C GLY A 314 6.77 24.23 -25.83
N PHE A 315 5.91 24.74 -24.93
CA PHE A 315 6.32 25.20 -23.58
C PHE A 315 5.59 24.49 -22.43
N MET A 316 4.56 23.69 -22.74
CA MET A 316 3.71 23.06 -21.74
C MET A 316 3.62 21.55 -21.98
N PRO A 317 4.59 20.76 -21.47
CA PRO A 317 4.48 19.32 -21.45
C PRO A 317 3.20 18.89 -20.76
N THR A 318 2.42 18.05 -21.44
CA THR A 318 1.06 17.69 -21.05
C THR A 318 0.87 16.19 -21.12
N ARG A 319 0.18 15.62 -20.13
CA ARG A 319 -0.35 14.26 -20.18
C ARG A 319 -1.81 14.27 -19.74
N ALA A 320 -2.63 13.48 -20.40
CA ALA A 320 -3.99 13.20 -19.99
C ALA A 320 -4.26 11.70 -20.09
N SER A 321 -5.08 11.16 -19.18
CA SER A 321 -5.54 9.78 -19.26
C SER A 321 -6.99 9.65 -18.81
N ILE A 322 -7.64 8.60 -19.32
CA ILE A 322 -8.93 8.13 -18.86
C ILE A 322 -8.86 6.61 -18.75
N GLY A 323 -9.35 6.08 -17.63
CA GLY A 323 -9.40 4.65 -17.36
C GLY A 323 -10.78 4.21 -16.93
N TYR A 324 -11.16 2.99 -17.31
CA TYR A 324 -12.38 2.33 -16.89
C TYR A 324 -12.05 0.90 -16.47
N THR A 325 -12.45 0.52 -15.26
CA THR A 325 -12.33 -0.83 -14.72
C THR A 325 -13.72 -1.30 -14.31
N ASP A 326 -14.08 -2.54 -14.66
CA ASP A 326 -15.28 -3.21 -14.21
C ASP A 326 -14.93 -4.65 -13.87
N GLN A 327 -15.23 -5.09 -12.65
CA GLN A 327 -14.85 -6.39 -12.16
C GLN A 327 -15.95 -6.99 -11.28
N ASP A 328 -16.49 -8.12 -11.71
CA ASP A 328 -17.33 -8.94 -10.86
C ASP A 328 -16.49 -9.69 -9.81
N GLY A 329 -17.05 -9.90 -8.64
CA GLY A 329 -16.48 -10.76 -7.60
C GLY A 329 -16.87 -12.23 -7.78
N ILE A 330 -16.03 -13.13 -7.26
CA ILE A 330 -16.38 -14.56 -7.22
C ILE A 330 -17.53 -14.85 -6.24
N LEU A 331 -17.75 -14.02 -5.21
CA LEU A 331 -18.98 -14.04 -4.41
C LEU A 331 -20.11 -13.42 -5.23
N ASN A 332 -21.21 -14.14 -5.35
CA ASN A 332 -22.34 -13.69 -6.16
C ASN A 332 -22.84 -12.30 -5.71
N ARG A 333 -23.24 -11.45 -6.66
CA ARG A 333 -23.67 -10.06 -6.45
C ARG A 333 -22.59 -9.12 -5.90
N ASP A 334 -21.34 -9.47 -6.02
CA ASP A 334 -20.23 -8.57 -5.70
C ASP A 334 -19.68 -7.95 -6.98
N ASN A 335 -19.59 -6.61 -7.06
CA ASN A 335 -19.06 -5.90 -8.24
C ASN A 335 -18.34 -4.64 -7.82
N PHE A 336 -17.33 -4.28 -8.58
CA PHE A 336 -16.54 -3.07 -8.48
C PHE A 336 -16.39 -2.43 -9.84
N SER A 337 -16.92 -1.21 -10.02
CA SER A 337 -16.63 -0.41 -11.19
C SER A 337 -15.93 0.89 -10.83
N ARG A 338 -15.00 1.32 -11.69
CA ARG A 338 -14.20 2.52 -11.47
C ARG A 338 -13.92 3.25 -12.77
N THR A 339 -14.23 4.53 -12.80
CA THR A 339 -13.79 5.45 -13.84
C THR A 339 -12.77 6.43 -13.26
N THR A 340 -11.63 6.57 -13.91
CA THR A 340 -10.56 7.50 -13.51
C THR A 340 -10.25 8.46 -14.63
N GLY A 341 -9.87 9.69 -14.28
CA GLY A 341 -9.35 10.66 -15.22
C GLY A 341 -8.19 11.43 -14.60
N SER A 342 -7.12 11.66 -15.35
CA SER A 342 -5.97 12.43 -14.89
C SER A 342 -5.46 13.43 -15.92
N VAL A 343 -4.94 14.56 -15.43
CA VAL A 343 -4.26 15.58 -16.23
C VAL A 343 -3.04 16.07 -15.48
N SER A 344 -1.90 16.15 -16.17
CA SER A 344 -0.65 16.74 -15.68
C SER A 344 -0.15 17.78 -16.68
N LEU A 345 0.06 19.01 -16.21
CA LEU A 345 0.53 20.15 -16.99
C LEU A 345 1.79 20.72 -16.36
N ARG A 346 2.84 20.99 -17.14
CA ARG A 346 4.14 21.46 -16.65
C ARG A 346 4.71 22.64 -17.46
N PRO A 347 4.00 23.77 -17.55
CA PRO A 347 4.54 24.92 -18.24
C PRO A 347 5.78 25.47 -17.56
N SER A 348 6.73 25.94 -18.40
CA SER A 348 7.95 26.62 -17.97
C SER A 348 8.00 28.00 -18.62
N PHE A 349 8.31 29.02 -17.82
CA PHE A 349 8.31 30.43 -18.25
C PHE A 349 9.64 31.09 -17.89
N MET A 350 9.94 32.22 -18.53
CA MET A 350 11.12 33.03 -18.25
C MET A 350 12.42 32.23 -18.32
N ASP A 351 12.65 31.52 -19.43
CA ASP A 351 13.83 30.67 -19.66
C ASP A 351 14.07 29.62 -18.52
N GLY A 352 12.99 29.09 -17.98
CA GLY A 352 13.05 28.08 -16.93
C GLY A 352 13.16 28.60 -15.50
N HIS A 353 13.12 29.92 -15.29
CA HIS A 353 13.11 30.51 -13.96
C HIS A 353 11.81 30.23 -13.19
N ILE A 354 10.67 30.17 -13.88
CA ILE A 354 9.39 29.79 -13.30
C ILE A 354 8.96 28.46 -13.89
N LYS A 355 8.84 27.44 -13.04
CA LYS A 355 8.25 26.14 -13.40
C LYS A 355 6.98 25.97 -12.61
N VAL A 356 5.93 25.61 -13.32
CA VAL A 356 4.62 25.33 -12.73
C VAL A 356 4.30 23.87 -12.99
N GLU A 357 3.81 23.19 -11.98
CA GLU A 357 3.31 21.82 -12.09
C GLU A 357 1.88 21.79 -11.56
N VAL A 358 0.94 21.38 -12.41
CA VAL A 358 -0.47 21.22 -12.05
C VAL A 358 -0.87 19.79 -12.33
N ASN A 359 -1.27 19.06 -11.29
CA ASN A 359 -1.79 17.71 -11.42
C ASN A 359 -3.23 17.70 -10.90
N GLY A 360 -4.12 17.04 -11.62
CA GLY A 360 -5.50 16.80 -11.20
C GLY A 360 -5.92 15.39 -11.55
N ARG A 361 -6.58 14.70 -10.61
CA ARG A 361 -7.13 13.36 -10.78
C ARG A 361 -8.53 13.32 -10.23
N GLY A 362 -9.43 12.75 -11.00
CA GLY A 362 -10.81 12.47 -10.61
C GLY A 362 -11.06 10.97 -10.64
N MET A 363 -11.86 10.49 -9.71
CA MET A 363 -12.34 9.12 -9.66
C MET A 363 -13.83 9.09 -9.35
N TYR A 364 -14.51 8.17 -10.00
CA TYR A 364 -15.86 7.76 -9.69
C TYR A 364 -15.88 6.24 -9.59
N THR A 365 -16.36 5.69 -8.45
CA THR A 365 -16.59 4.26 -8.28
C THR A 365 -18.02 3.98 -7.91
N GLU A 366 -18.52 2.86 -8.42
CA GLU A 366 -19.74 2.22 -7.97
C GLU A 366 -19.37 0.84 -7.43
N ASN A 367 -19.80 0.55 -6.21
CA ASN A 367 -19.58 -0.73 -5.55
C ASN A 367 -20.93 -1.37 -5.26
N THR A 368 -21.06 -2.64 -5.60
CA THR A 368 -22.07 -3.53 -5.05
C THR A 368 -21.33 -4.53 -4.15
N PHE A 369 -21.72 -4.61 -2.88
CA PHE A 369 -21.06 -5.50 -1.93
C PHE A 369 -21.86 -6.80 -1.79
N GLY A 370 -21.27 -7.92 -2.22
CA GLY A 370 -21.79 -9.25 -1.90
C GLY A 370 -21.84 -9.44 -0.37
N ASN A 371 -22.94 -10.01 0.11
CA ASN A 371 -23.08 -10.22 1.55
C ASN A 371 -22.08 -11.28 2.07
N ARG A 372 -21.03 -10.83 2.75
CA ARG A 372 -19.96 -11.69 3.27
C ARG A 372 -20.41 -12.64 4.40
N ASP A 373 -21.56 -12.37 5.06
CA ASP A 373 -22.13 -13.28 6.06
C ASP A 373 -22.50 -14.64 5.44
N ALA A 374 -22.79 -14.66 4.14
CA ALA A 374 -23.02 -15.88 3.39
C ALA A 374 -21.80 -16.81 3.38
N ILE A 375 -20.58 -16.27 3.45
CA ILE A 375 -19.33 -17.06 3.48
C ILE A 375 -19.29 -17.90 4.76
N GLY A 376 -19.50 -17.29 5.91
CA GLY A 376 -19.59 -18.01 7.19
C GLY A 376 -20.76 -18.98 7.26
N SER A 377 -21.94 -18.53 6.81
CA SER A 377 -23.13 -19.36 6.81
C SER A 377 -23.03 -20.59 5.90
N SER A 378 -22.33 -20.49 4.76
CA SER A 378 -22.15 -21.61 3.82
C SER A 378 -21.32 -22.77 4.39
N VAL A 379 -20.50 -22.48 5.41
CA VAL A 379 -19.71 -23.49 6.15
C VAL A 379 -20.58 -24.19 7.21
N ASP A 380 -21.55 -23.48 7.76
CA ASP A 380 -22.41 -23.94 8.86
C ASP A 380 -23.69 -24.62 8.43
N PHE A 381 -24.22 -24.28 7.27
CA PHE A 381 -25.55 -24.71 6.88
C PHE A 381 -25.60 -26.22 6.55
N ASP A 382 -26.68 -26.90 6.97
CA ASP A 382 -26.91 -28.31 6.74
C ASP A 382 -26.85 -28.67 5.23
N PRO A 383 -25.91 -29.52 4.78
CA PRO A 383 -25.72 -29.84 3.38
C PRO A 383 -26.80 -30.79 2.84
N THR A 384 -27.70 -31.31 3.69
CA THR A 384 -28.80 -32.17 3.29
C THR A 384 -30.06 -31.40 2.91
N GLN A 385 -30.13 -30.12 3.17
CA GLN A 385 -31.28 -29.27 2.89
C GLN A 385 -31.28 -28.69 1.48
N SER A 386 -32.46 -28.45 0.93
CA SER A 386 -32.64 -27.74 -0.32
C SER A 386 -32.42 -26.21 -0.12
N ILE A 387 -32.07 -25.51 -1.20
CA ILE A 387 -31.97 -24.05 -1.19
C ILE A 387 -33.34 -23.41 -0.93
N PHE A 388 -34.39 -23.95 -1.59
CA PHE A 388 -35.73 -23.41 -1.57
C PHE A 388 -36.71 -24.32 -0.85
N ASP A 389 -37.66 -23.71 -0.17
CA ASP A 389 -38.88 -24.34 0.37
C ASP A 389 -40.08 -23.48 -0.04
N ALA A 390 -40.97 -24.05 -0.88
CA ALA A 390 -42.12 -23.33 -1.39
C ALA A 390 -43.13 -22.90 -0.32
N ASN A 391 -43.05 -23.45 0.88
CA ASN A 391 -43.90 -23.11 2.02
C ASN A 391 -43.26 -22.12 2.97
N SER A 392 -42.00 -21.76 2.76
CA SER A 392 -41.29 -20.84 3.64
C SER A 392 -41.81 -19.40 3.45
N PRO A 393 -42.19 -18.70 4.54
CA PRO A 393 -42.57 -17.29 4.47
C PRO A 393 -41.37 -16.37 4.23
N TYR A 394 -40.15 -16.92 4.31
CA TYR A 394 -38.90 -16.20 4.21
C TYR A 394 -38.36 -16.18 2.76
N GLY A 395 -39.11 -15.54 1.85
CA GLY A 395 -38.75 -15.42 0.43
C GLY A 395 -38.69 -16.75 -0.33
N GLY A 396 -39.31 -17.83 0.19
CA GLY A 396 -39.22 -19.15 -0.38
C GLY A 396 -37.91 -19.89 -0.14
N TYR A 397 -37.05 -19.39 0.75
CA TYR A 397 -35.78 -20.04 1.12
C TYR A 397 -35.98 -20.98 2.31
N PHE A 398 -35.38 -22.16 2.27
CA PHE A 398 -35.38 -23.07 3.41
C PHE A 398 -34.83 -22.37 4.66
N THR A 399 -35.56 -22.45 5.76
CA THR A 399 -35.26 -21.80 7.03
C THR A 399 -35.55 -22.72 8.18
N TRP A 400 -34.62 -22.86 9.13
CA TRP A 400 -34.87 -23.58 10.36
C TRP A 400 -35.89 -22.84 11.22
N LEU A 401 -37.00 -23.51 11.55
CA LEU A 401 -38.07 -22.95 12.36
C LEU A 401 -37.99 -23.46 13.81
N SER A 402 -38.40 -22.62 14.74
CA SER A 402 -38.65 -22.96 16.15
C SER A 402 -39.94 -23.80 16.26
N ASN A 403 -40.24 -24.32 17.45
CA ASN A 403 -41.47 -25.04 17.74
C ASN A 403 -42.74 -24.19 17.57
N GLU A 404 -42.57 -22.88 17.54
CA GLU A 404 -43.66 -21.91 17.34
C GLU A 404 -43.93 -21.59 15.85
N GLY A 405 -43.14 -22.20 14.93
CA GLY A 405 -43.25 -21.99 13.49
C GLY A 405 -42.64 -20.69 12.98
N VAL A 406 -41.88 -19.98 13.83
CA VAL A 406 -41.11 -18.83 13.45
C VAL A 406 -39.63 -19.23 13.28
N GLN A 407 -38.85 -18.39 12.63
CA GLN A 407 -37.40 -18.64 12.48
C GLN A 407 -36.73 -19.00 13.82
N ASN A 408 -35.87 -20.00 13.80
CA ASN A 408 -35.00 -20.30 14.94
C ASN A 408 -33.83 -19.31 14.95
N ASN A 409 -33.81 -18.45 15.96
CA ASN A 409 -32.80 -17.37 16.08
C ASN A 409 -31.36 -17.85 16.31
N LEU A 410 -31.17 -19.12 16.64
CA LEU A 410 -29.86 -19.74 16.83
C LEU A 410 -29.39 -20.53 15.58
N ALA A 411 -30.21 -20.59 14.54
CA ALA A 411 -29.86 -21.26 13.29
C ALA A 411 -29.05 -20.35 12.36
N PRO A 412 -28.11 -20.92 11.59
CA PRO A 412 -27.49 -20.19 10.50
C PRO A 412 -28.56 -19.78 9.48
N THR A 413 -28.41 -18.58 8.91
CA THR A 413 -29.31 -18.12 7.86
C THR A 413 -28.93 -18.78 6.52
N ASN A 414 -29.89 -19.11 5.68
CA ASN A 414 -29.65 -19.67 4.35
C ASN A 414 -28.67 -18.80 3.55
N PRO A 415 -27.52 -19.36 3.10
CA PRO A 415 -26.46 -18.59 2.45
C PRO A 415 -26.91 -17.88 1.17
N VAL A 416 -27.79 -18.52 0.39
CA VAL A 416 -28.31 -17.97 -0.87
C VAL A 416 -29.32 -16.85 -0.59
N ALA A 417 -30.12 -16.98 0.49
CA ALA A 417 -30.99 -15.91 0.95
C ALA A 417 -30.21 -14.68 1.39
N LEU A 418 -29.08 -14.87 2.13
CA LEU A 418 -28.18 -13.78 2.53
C LEU A 418 -27.66 -13.00 1.32
N ILE A 419 -27.32 -13.67 0.23
CA ILE A 419 -26.88 -13.04 -1.02
C ILE A 419 -28.00 -12.28 -1.71
N ASN A 420 -29.21 -12.88 -1.79
CA ASN A 420 -30.25 -12.37 -2.68
C ASN A 420 -31.20 -11.37 -2.02
N LEU A 421 -31.33 -11.41 -0.70
CA LEU A 421 -32.27 -10.56 0.06
C LEU A 421 -31.59 -9.35 0.74
N LYS A 422 -30.30 -9.12 0.47
CA LYS A 422 -29.57 -7.91 0.86
C LYS A 422 -29.06 -7.19 -0.39
N ASP A 423 -29.31 -5.90 -0.45
CA ASP A 423 -28.75 -4.99 -1.47
C ASP A 423 -27.90 -3.95 -0.77
N ASP A 424 -26.60 -3.97 -1.06
CA ASP A 424 -25.58 -3.12 -0.41
C ASP A 424 -24.75 -2.45 -1.49
N THR A 425 -24.91 -1.13 -1.63
CA THR A 425 -24.31 -0.37 -2.73
C THR A 425 -23.67 0.91 -2.21
N ALA A 426 -22.59 1.35 -2.85
CA ALA A 426 -22.00 2.64 -2.58
C ALA A 426 -21.41 3.30 -3.83
N GLU A 427 -21.52 4.61 -3.89
CA GLU A 427 -20.85 5.48 -4.85
C GLU A 427 -19.80 6.31 -4.15
N VAL A 428 -18.62 6.44 -4.77
CA VAL A 428 -17.55 7.30 -4.27
C VAL A 428 -17.06 8.22 -5.38
N ARG A 429 -17.01 9.51 -5.10
CA ARG A 429 -16.41 10.54 -5.97
C ARG A 429 -15.23 11.15 -5.25
N ARG A 430 -14.06 11.10 -5.85
CA ARG A 430 -12.86 11.69 -5.26
C ARG A 430 -12.13 12.54 -6.29
N PHE A 431 -11.64 13.68 -5.84
CA PHE A 431 -10.76 14.55 -6.62
C PHE A 431 -9.52 14.86 -5.80
N ILE A 432 -8.35 14.62 -6.38
CA ILE A 432 -7.06 14.96 -5.81
C ILE A 432 -6.28 15.80 -6.82
N GLY A 433 -5.76 16.92 -6.35
CA GLY A 433 -4.94 17.76 -7.22
C GLY A 433 -3.96 18.62 -6.44
N ASN A 434 -2.93 19.07 -7.12
CA ASN A 434 -2.00 20.05 -6.60
C ASN A 434 -1.55 21.02 -7.67
N ALA A 435 -1.15 22.20 -7.20
CA ALA A 435 -0.47 23.21 -8.00
C ALA A 435 0.82 23.60 -7.27
N LYS A 436 1.94 23.34 -7.92
CA LYS A 436 3.28 23.66 -7.43
C LYS A 436 3.93 24.68 -8.32
N VAL A 437 4.53 25.70 -7.72
CA VAL A 437 5.28 26.75 -8.42
C VAL A 437 6.69 26.82 -7.84
N ASP A 438 7.67 26.58 -8.68
CA ASP A 438 9.09 26.77 -8.38
C ASP A 438 9.57 28.06 -9.06
N TYR A 439 10.08 29.00 -8.28
CA TYR A 439 10.67 30.24 -8.77
C TYR A 439 12.16 30.33 -8.43
N LYS A 440 13.01 30.12 -9.44
CA LYS A 440 14.46 30.35 -9.35
C LYS A 440 14.73 31.85 -9.42
N LEU A 441 15.21 32.44 -8.32
CA LEU A 441 15.34 33.91 -8.22
C LEU A 441 16.32 34.45 -9.26
N HIS A 442 15.91 35.44 -10.04
CA HIS A 442 16.74 36.05 -11.07
C HIS A 442 18.00 36.72 -10.52
N PHE A 443 17.88 37.34 -9.34
CA PHE A 443 18.98 38.06 -8.69
C PHE A 443 19.86 37.17 -7.80
N PHE A 444 19.40 35.95 -7.52
CA PHE A 444 20.11 34.95 -6.73
C PHE A 444 19.76 33.53 -7.20
N PRO A 445 20.32 33.08 -8.35
CA PRO A 445 19.91 31.84 -9.01
C PRO A 445 20.18 30.57 -8.22
N ASP A 446 21.02 30.63 -7.19
CA ASP A 446 21.28 29.50 -6.30
C ASP A 446 20.09 29.22 -5.35
N LEU A 447 19.11 30.14 -5.26
CA LEU A 447 17.94 30.04 -4.39
C LEU A 447 16.67 29.87 -5.23
N THR A 448 15.90 28.81 -4.92
CA THR A 448 14.57 28.54 -5.48
C THR A 448 13.54 28.65 -4.38
N ALA A 449 12.51 29.47 -4.57
CA ALA A 449 11.33 29.53 -3.72
C ALA A 449 10.24 28.64 -4.31
N THR A 450 9.65 27.77 -3.48
CA THR A 450 8.60 26.85 -3.89
C THR A 450 7.34 27.05 -3.04
N VAL A 451 6.19 27.07 -3.72
CA VAL A 451 4.87 26.99 -3.09
C VAL A 451 4.13 25.82 -3.70
N ASN A 452 3.55 24.95 -2.87
CA ASN A 452 2.71 23.83 -3.27
C ASN A 452 1.37 23.90 -2.53
N VAL A 453 0.28 23.84 -3.26
CA VAL A 453 -1.08 23.81 -2.71
C VAL A 453 -1.72 22.50 -3.15
N GLY A 454 -2.12 21.68 -2.20
CA GLY A 454 -2.80 20.41 -2.44
C GLY A 454 -4.24 20.43 -1.94
N TYR A 455 -5.09 19.71 -2.64
CA TYR A 455 -6.50 19.54 -2.31
C TYR A 455 -6.94 18.12 -2.62
N ASP A 456 -7.52 17.43 -1.63
CA ASP A 456 -8.09 16.09 -1.75
C ASP A 456 -9.48 16.12 -1.16
N LYS A 457 -10.49 15.87 -1.98
CA LYS A 457 -11.89 15.83 -1.57
C LYS A 457 -12.54 14.55 -2.04
N SER A 458 -13.14 13.83 -1.09
CA SER A 458 -14.02 12.71 -1.36
C SER A 458 -15.45 13.00 -0.87
N ASN A 459 -16.40 12.53 -1.64
CA ASN A 459 -17.81 12.44 -1.29
C ASN A 459 -18.26 11.03 -1.58
N SER A 460 -18.78 10.35 -0.58
CA SER A 460 -19.32 9.02 -0.72
C SER A 460 -20.70 8.92 -0.13
N HIS A 461 -21.50 8.06 -0.74
CA HIS A 461 -22.86 7.78 -0.29
C HIS A 461 -23.12 6.30 -0.52
N GLY A 462 -23.69 5.64 0.45
CA GLY A 462 -24.03 4.24 0.35
C GLY A 462 -25.39 3.94 0.93
N ARG A 463 -25.94 2.83 0.48
CA ARG A 463 -27.25 2.35 0.87
C ARG A 463 -27.20 0.84 1.08
N THR A 464 -27.72 0.37 2.20
CA THR A 464 -27.95 -1.04 2.47
C THR A 464 -29.45 -1.26 2.70
N VAL A 465 -30.03 -2.19 1.98
CA VAL A 465 -31.43 -2.62 2.14
C VAL A 465 -31.45 -4.11 2.42
N VAL A 466 -32.05 -4.50 3.53
CA VAL A 466 -32.32 -5.90 3.86
C VAL A 466 -33.83 -6.11 3.76
N SER A 467 -34.21 -7.12 2.97
CA SER A 467 -35.64 -7.45 2.77
C SER A 467 -36.31 -7.91 4.08
N ASP A 468 -37.59 -7.57 4.25
CA ASP A 468 -38.45 -8.11 5.29
C ASP A 468 -38.61 -9.64 5.23
N GLN A 469 -38.28 -10.25 4.10
CA GLN A 469 -38.29 -11.71 3.89
C GLN A 469 -36.96 -12.36 4.27
N MET A 470 -35.96 -11.61 4.73
CA MET A 470 -34.66 -12.16 5.13
C MET A 470 -34.83 -13.07 6.36
N PRO A 471 -34.49 -14.36 6.26
CA PRO A 471 -34.47 -15.23 7.42
C PRO A 471 -33.24 -14.88 8.28
N SER A 472 -33.42 -14.02 9.25
CA SER A 472 -32.36 -13.53 10.11
C SER A 472 -32.83 -13.53 11.56
N SER A 473 -31.94 -13.91 12.46
CA SER A 473 -32.20 -13.95 13.90
C SER A 473 -32.34 -12.56 14.55
N GLN A 474 -32.09 -11.49 13.79
CA GLN A 474 -32.12 -10.13 14.32
C GLN A 474 -33.43 -9.40 14.00
N LEU A 475 -34.46 -10.10 13.56
CA LEU A 475 -35.69 -9.48 13.10
C LEU A 475 -36.71 -9.26 14.18
N ASP A 476 -36.37 -8.45 15.15
CA ASP A 476 -37.37 -7.54 15.74
C ASP A 476 -37.77 -6.41 14.74
N TRP A 477 -37.09 -6.38 13.56
CA TRP A 477 -37.24 -5.36 12.50
C TRP A 477 -37.66 -6.08 11.20
N ASN A 478 -38.81 -5.81 10.67
CA ASN A 478 -39.29 -6.35 9.39
C ASN A 478 -38.47 -5.84 8.18
N GLY A 479 -37.22 -6.25 8.11
CA GLY A 479 -36.22 -5.72 7.18
C GLY A 479 -35.48 -4.52 7.76
N SER A 480 -34.50 -3.96 7.03
CA SER A 480 -33.79 -2.74 7.42
C SER A 480 -33.37 -1.91 6.21
N TYR A 481 -33.30 -0.61 6.45
CA TYR A 481 -32.77 0.36 5.52
C TYR A 481 -31.71 1.20 6.22
N SER A 482 -30.53 1.26 5.61
CA SER A 482 -29.42 2.04 6.12
C SER A 482 -28.86 2.89 5.00
N ASN A 483 -28.51 4.14 5.27
CA ASN A 483 -27.71 4.92 4.35
C ASN A 483 -26.62 5.71 5.09
N PHE A 484 -25.55 6.03 4.38
CA PHE A 484 -24.51 6.91 4.87
C PHE A 484 -24.11 7.94 3.82
N VAL A 485 -23.65 9.08 4.29
CA VAL A 485 -22.95 10.09 3.50
C VAL A 485 -21.67 10.47 4.22
N ASN A 486 -20.53 10.29 3.57
CA ASN A 486 -19.24 10.73 4.08
C ASN A 486 -18.65 11.80 3.16
N ASN A 487 -18.24 12.92 3.76
CA ASN A 487 -17.48 13.97 3.09
C ASN A 487 -16.14 14.11 3.79
N SER A 488 -15.04 13.85 3.07
CA SER A 488 -13.68 14.09 3.56
C SER A 488 -13.02 15.17 2.73
N THR A 489 -12.36 16.12 3.38
CA THR A 489 -11.65 17.23 2.73
C THR A 489 -10.29 17.40 3.38
N ASN A 490 -9.22 17.22 2.61
CA ASN A 490 -7.86 17.44 3.05
C ASN A 490 -7.25 18.59 2.27
N LYS A 491 -6.59 19.49 2.97
CA LYS A 491 -5.94 20.69 2.40
C LYS A 491 -4.47 20.68 2.78
N LEU A 492 -3.61 20.94 1.80
CA LEU A 492 -2.18 21.07 1.97
C LEU A 492 -1.73 22.45 1.52
N PHE A 493 -0.86 23.06 2.30
CA PHE A 493 -0.09 24.23 1.90
C PHE A 493 1.35 24.06 2.35
N ASP A 494 2.28 24.01 1.39
CA ASP A 494 3.71 24.00 1.65
C ASP A 494 4.34 25.26 1.07
N ALA A 495 5.24 25.88 1.81
CA ALA A 495 6.08 27.00 1.33
C ALA A 495 7.51 26.77 1.81
N TYR A 496 8.46 26.67 0.90
CA TYR A 496 9.85 26.41 1.25
C TYR A 496 10.82 27.05 0.27
N ALA A 497 12.06 27.23 0.75
CA ALA A 497 13.17 27.74 -0.04
C ALA A 497 14.27 26.67 -0.11
N THR A 498 14.80 26.47 -1.31
CA THR A 498 15.90 25.55 -1.59
C THR A 498 17.10 26.34 -2.07
N TYR A 499 18.19 26.32 -1.31
CA TYR A 499 19.48 26.84 -1.71
C TYR A 499 20.35 25.69 -2.23
N SER A 500 20.90 25.81 -3.43
CA SER A 500 21.77 24.79 -4.02
C SER A 500 23.00 25.46 -4.65
N LYS A 501 24.18 25.03 -4.22
CA LYS A 501 25.45 25.59 -4.63
C LYS A 501 26.53 24.53 -4.77
N ASP A 502 27.20 24.54 -5.93
CA ASP A 502 28.39 23.74 -6.19
C ASP A 502 29.59 24.65 -6.23
N ILE A 503 30.61 24.34 -5.44
CA ILE A 503 31.88 25.08 -5.35
C ILE A 503 33.03 24.07 -5.37
N ASP A 504 33.75 23.97 -6.48
CA ASP A 504 34.80 22.96 -6.71
C ASP A 504 34.34 21.52 -6.34
N LYS A 505 34.85 21.02 -5.21
CA LYS A 505 34.56 19.70 -4.67
C LYS A 505 33.40 19.66 -3.68
N HIS A 506 32.79 20.81 -3.42
CA HIS A 506 31.74 20.96 -2.42
C HIS A 506 30.39 21.17 -3.10
N SER A 507 29.40 20.34 -2.81
CA SER A 507 28.02 20.55 -3.20
C SER A 507 27.15 20.66 -1.94
N LEU A 508 26.41 21.74 -1.82
CA LEU A 508 25.50 21.99 -0.70
C LEU A 508 24.09 22.22 -1.23
N THR A 509 23.12 21.46 -0.74
CA THR A 509 21.70 21.73 -0.91
C THR A 509 21.05 21.87 0.45
N ALA A 510 20.47 23.04 0.74
CA ALA A 510 19.76 23.32 1.99
C ALA A 510 18.31 23.69 1.68
N VAL A 511 17.37 23.12 2.43
CA VAL A 511 15.94 23.39 2.33
C VAL A 511 15.44 23.87 3.68
N ALA A 512 14.61 24.92 3.71
CA ALA A 512 13.89 25.33 4.91
C ALA A 512 12.46 25.71 4.52
N GLY A 513 11.48 25.29 5.33
CA GLY A 513 10.09 25.47 4.95
C GLY A 513 9.08 25.31 6.06
N TYR A 514 7.84 25.53 5.65
CA TYR A 514 6.63 25.46 6.43
C TYR A 514 5.61 24.59 5.71
N SER A 515 4.90 23.75 6.45
CA SER A 515 3.80 22.91 5.94
C SER A 515 2.58 23.03 6.85
N TYR A 516 1.42 23.16 6.24
CA TYR A 516 0.12 23.15 6.92
C TYR A 516 -0.78 22.12 6.25
N GLN A 517 -1.34 21.19 7.05
CA GLN A 517 -2.30 20.19 6.62
C GLN A 517 -3.55 20.27 7.48
N SER A 518 -4.72 20.23 6.86
CA SER A 518 -6.02 20.20 7.55
C SER A 518 -6.84 19.04 7.02
N PHE A 519 -7.42 18.26 7.92
CA PHE A 519 -8.25 17.10 7.65
C PHE A 519 -9.64 17.38 8.23
N GLU A 520 -10.66 17.36 7.40
CA GLU A 520 -12.05 17.56 7.77
C GLU A 520 -12.84 16.32 7.33
N ASN A 521 -13.62 15.72 8.21
CA ASN A 521 -14.42 14.54 7.94
C ASN A 521 -15.82 14.71 8.54
N ASP A 522 -16.82 14.77 7.66
CA ASP A 522 -18.24 14.88 8.01
C ASP A 522 -18.93 13.57 7.66
N LYS A 523 -19.47 12.87 8.64
CA LYS A 523 -20.22 11.63 8.48
C LYS A 523 -21.65 11.81 8.88
N TYR A 524 -22.56 11.31 8.07
CA TYR A 524 -23.97 11.17 8.35
C TYR A 524 -24.36 9.73 8.12
N ASN A 525 -24.97 9.07 9.11
CA ASN A 525 -25.55 7.74 9.00
C ASN A 525 -27.01 7.82 9.40
N PHE A 526 -27.84 7.12 8.66
CA PHE A 526 -29.26 6.95 8.92
C PHE A 526 -29.62 5.46 8.84
N ASP A 527 -30.26 4.95 9.87
CA ASP A 527 -30.75 3.57 9.94
C ASP A 527 -32.24 3.60 10.27
N SER A 528 -33.04 2.78 9.57
CA SER A 528 -34.46 2.60 9.86
C SER A 528 -34.91 1.17 9.58
N GLU A 529 -36.03 0.78 10.14
CA GLU A 529 -36.75 -0.41 9.70
C GLU A 529 -37.25 -0.24 8.26
N ALA A 530 -37.41 -1.32 7.51
CA ALA A 530 -37.88 -1.27 6.13
C ALA A 530 -39.38 -0.86 6.02
N GLN A 531 -40.13 -0.88 7.10
CA GLN A 531 -41.55 -0.46 7.15
C GLN A 531 -41.69 0.97 7.68
N GLU A 532 -42.71 1.71 7.16
CA GLU A 532 -42.92 3.17 7.38
C GLU A 532 -43.12 3.62 8.81
N ASP A 533 -43.41 2.73 9.76
CA ASP A 533 -43.62 3.06 11.17
C ASP A 533 -42.47 2.63 12.10
N GLY A 534 -41.28 2.33 11.51
CA GLY A 534 -40.13 1.80 12.22
C GLY A 534 -39.32 2.82 13.00
N LEU A 535 -38.41 2.32 13.84
CA LEU A 535 -37.47 3.13 14.60
C LEU A 535 -36.42 3.71 13.63
N GLU A 536 -36.16 5.02 13.74
CA GLU A 536 -35.16 5.74 12.98
C GLU A 536 -34.00 6.18 13.87
N PHE A 537 -32.78 6.03 13.37
CA PHE A 537 -31.59 6.49 14.04
C PHE A 537 -30.76 7.36 13.11
N GLU A 538 -30.45 8.56 13.56
CA GLU A 538 -29.53 9.45 12.88
C GLU A 538 -28.25 9.61 13.71
N PHE A 539 -27.12 9.55 13.04
CA PHE A 539 -25.83 9.81 13.63
C PHE A 539 -25.04 10.80 12.77
N ILE A 540 -24.60 11.89 13.37
CA ILE A 540 -23.79 12.92 12.71
C ILE A 540 -22.46 13.02 13.46
N ASP A 541 -21.35 12.80 12.75
CA ASP A 541 -20.01 12.99 13.27
C ASP A 541 -19.26 14.00 12.41
N LYS A 542 -18.67 15.02 13.04
CA LYS A 542 -17.85 16.03 12.38
C LYS A 542 -16.53 16.15 13.11
N ALA A 543 -15.48 15.70 12.44
CA ALA A 543 -14.14 15.72 12.98
C ALA A 543 -13.24 16.63 12.13
N LYS A 544 -12.36 17.36 12.83
CA LYS A 544 -11.34 18.19 12.17
C LYS A 544 -10.05 18.13 12.94
N SER A 545 -8.98 17.80 12.25
CA SER A 545 -7.61 17.88 12.77
C SER A 545 -6.69 18.69 11.87
N THR A 546 -5.62 19.20 12.46
CA THR A 546 -4.63 20.04 11.79
C THR A 546 -3.23 19.62 12.21
N LEU A 547 -2.33 19.56 11.24
CA LEU A 547 -0.90 19.37 11.45
C LEU A 547 -0.15 20.57 10.89
N LEU A 548 0.65 21.21 11.71
CA LEU A 548 1.47 22.36 11.37
C LEU A 548 2.93 22.01 11.58
N SER A 549 3.80 22.37 10.63
CA SER A 549 5.19 21.94 10.67
C SER A 549 6.15 22.99 10.18
N TYR A 550 7.31 23.07 10.86
CA TYR A 550 8.50 23.75 10.37
C TYR A 550 9.62 22.74 10.17
N PHE A 551 10.36 22.87 9.07
CA PHE A 551 11.43 21.93 8.78
C PHE A 551 12.64 22.60 8.14
N GLY A 552 13.81 22.00 8.41
CA GLY A 552 15.05 22.32 7.75
C GLY A 552 15.85 21.09 7.44
N ARG A 553 16.47 21.01 6.25
CA ARG A 553 17.32 19.91 5.81
C ARG A 553 18.53 20.46 5.08
N ALA A 554 19.69 19.90 5.37
CA ALA A 554 20.94 20.19 4.66
C ALA A 554 21.53 18.88 4.13
N ASN A 555 21.85 18.85 2.85
CA ASN A 555 22.61 17.79 2.20
C ASN A 555 23.94 18.38 1.75
N TYR A 556 25.04 17.75 2.14
CA TYR A 556 26.39 18.18 1.79
C TYR A 556 27.14 17.01 1.17
N ASN A 557 27.76 17.25 0.02
CA ASN A 557 28.59 16.29 -0.70
C ASN A 557 30.01 16.89 -0.88
N PHE A 558 31.00 16.14 -0.46
CA PHE A 558 32.40 16.48 -0.67
C PHE A 558 33.10 15.52 -1.61
N ASP A 559 33.45 16.01 -2.79
CA ASP A 559 34.23 15.31 -3.83
C ASP A 559 33.59 13.98 -4.27
N ASP A 560 32.24 13.88 -4.23
CA ASP A 560 31.46 12.66 -4.44
C ASP A 560 31.91 11.47 -3.55
N ARG A 561 32.64 11.74 -2.47
CA ARG A 561 33.17 10.73 -1.53
C ARG A 561 32.41 10.69 -0.22
N TYR A 562 32.21 11.86 0.40
CA TYR A 562 31.60 11.98 1.72
C TYR A 562 30.29 12.74 1.61
N LEU A 563 29.22 12.07 1.97
CA LEU A 563 27.86 12.60 1.89
C LEU A 563 27.31 12.75 3.30
N LEU A 564 26.70 13.89 3.58
CA LEU A 564 26.10 14.20 4.87
C LEU A 564 24.69 14.72 4.66
N THR A 565 23.73 14.23 5.44
CA THR A 565 22.38 14.76 5.53
C THR A 565 22.03 15.04 6.98
N ALA A 566 21.52 16.24 7.25
CA ALA A 566 20.98 16.60 8.56
C ALA A 566 19.58 17.20 8.37
N THR A 567 18.61 16.78 9.17
CA THR A 567 17.23 17.28 9.15
C THR A 567 16.79 17.60 10.56
N LEU A 568 16.08 18.71 10.74
CA LEU A 568 15.32 19.01 11.95
C LEU A 568 13.91 19.40 11.55
N ARG A 569 12.93 18.78 12.18
CA ARG A 569 11.52 19.07 11.97
C ARG A 569 10.81 19.28 13.31
N ALA A 570 9.93 20.27 13.36
CA ALA A 570 9.05 20.55 14.47
C ALA A 570 7.60 20.43 13.97
N ASP A 571 6.84 19.51 14.54
CA ASP A 571 5.43 19.24 14.18
C ASP A 571 4.52 19.56 15.37
N ALA A 572 3.36 20.17 15.09
CA ALA A 572 2.31 20.39 16.06
C ALA A 572 1.00 19.77 15.57
N SER A 573 0.42 18.88 16.37
CA SER A 573 -0.86 18.21 16.06
C SER A 573 -2.00 18.71 16.96
N SER A 574 -3.14 19.05 16.36
CA SER A 574 -4.35 19.39 17.11
C SER A 574 -5.03 18.19 17.81
N LYS A 575 -4.53 16.97 17.60
CA LYS A 575 -4.99 15.76 18.31
C LYS A 575 -4.47 15.67 19.74
N LEU A 576 -3.43 16.46 20.07
CA LEU A 576 -2.81 16.53 21.39
C LEU A 576 -3.15 17.83 22.12
N ASN A 577 -3.04 17.78 23.44
CA ASN A 577 -3.22 18.94 24.31
C ASN A 577 -2.33 20.13 23.87
N PRO A 578 -2.78 21.38 23.95
CA PRO A 578 -1.95 22.57 23.69
C PRO A 578 -0.56 22.57 24.28
N ASP A 579 -0.36 22.00 25.46
CA ASP A 579 0.92 21.97 26.15
C ASP A 579 1.87 20.90 25.61
N ASP A 580 1.36 19.78 25.03
CA ASP A 580 2.13 18.63 24.55
C ASP A 580 2.10 18.44 23.03
N ARG A 581 1.48 19.37 22.29
CA ARG A 581 1.26 19.23 20.83
C ARG A 581 2.52 19.34 19.97
N TRP A 582 3.61 19.96 20.46
CA TRP A 582 4.82 20.13 19.71
C TRP A 582 5.81 18.98 19.90
N GLY A 583 6.17 18.31 18.80
CA GLY A 583 7.23 17.32 18.74
C GLY A 583 8.43 17.85 17.92
N TYR A 584 9.66 17.49 18.33
CA TYR A 584 10.91 17.87 17.64
C TYR A 584 11.64 16.60 17.20
N PHE A 585 11.88 16.46 15.91
CA PHE A 585 12.36 15.25 15.28
C PHE A 585 13.66 15.50 14.51
N PRO A 586 14.82 15.28 15.14
CA PRO A 586 16.12 15.38 14.49
C PRO A 586 16.44 14.11 13.71
N SER A 587 17.16 14.25 12.58
CA SER A 587 17.79 13.12 11.90
C SER A 587 19.14 13.50 11.29
N PHE A 588 20.01 12.49 11.21
CA PHE A 588 21.37 12.64 10.72
C PHE A 588 21.80 11.38 9.97
N ALA A 589 22.44 11.54 8.80
CA ALA A 589 23.01 10.43 8.05
C ALA A 589 24.32 10.80 7.37
N VAL A 590 25.21 9.82 7.30
CA VAL A 590 26.49 9.90 6.61
C VAL A 590 26.60 8.77 5.61
N ALA A 591 27.14 9.05 4.43
CA ALA A 591 27.53 8.01 3.50
C ALA A 591 28.96 8.27 2.97
N TRP A 592 29.66 7.17 2.70
CA TRP A 592 31.02 7.15 2.17
C TRP A 592 31.07 6.32 0.89
N ASN A 593 31.35 6.98 -0.23
CA ASN A 593 31.57 6.35 -1.52
C ASN A 593 33.02 5.86 -1.61
N ILE A 594 33.29 4.66 -1.14
CA ILE A 594 34.63 4.06 -1.04
C ILE A 594 35.25 3.89 -2.44
N ASN A 595 34.43 3.61 -3.46
CA ASN A 595 34.88 3.46 -4.84
C ASN A 595 35.49 4.74 -5.45
N ASN A 596 35.23 5.92 -4.88
CA ASN A 596 35.76 7.19 -5.34
C ASN A 596 37.10 7.56 -4.63
N GLU A 597 37.60 6.70 -3.73
CA GLU A 597 38.84 6.94 -3.02
C GLU A 597 40.06 6.61 -3.89
N ASN A 598 41.14 7.38 -3.74
CA ASN A 598 42.35 7.22 -4.52
C ASN A 598 43.04 5.86 -4.29
N PHE A 599 42.82 5.23 -3.14
CA PHE A 599 43.38 3.92 -2.82
C PHE A 599 42.52 2.76 -3.41
N PHE A 600 41.31 3.05 -3.87
CA PHE A 600 40.37 2.04 -4.39
C PHE A 600 40.49 1.98 -5.92
N ASN A 601 41.09 0.92 -6.43
CA ASN A 601 41.20 0.68 -7.87
C ASN A 601 40.73 -0.76 -8.19
N SER A 602 39.51 -0.91 -8.72
CA SER A 602 38.93 -2.19 -9.03
C SER A 602 38.17 -2.11 -10.36
N ASN A 603 38.48 -3.04 -11.28
CA ASN A 603 37.74 -3.22 -12.52
C ASN A 603 36.44 -4.04 -12.31
N THR A 604 36.28 -4.68 -11.15
CA THR A 604 35.16 -5.56 -10.84
C THR A 604 34.10 -4.85 -10.03
N ILE A 605 34.49 -4.00 -9.09
CA ILE A 605 33.58 -3.27 -8.21
C ILE A 605 33.41 -1.85 -8.76
N ASN A 606 32.21 -1.55 -9.24
CA ASN A 606 31.86 -0.25 -9.82
C ASN A 606 31.34 0.73 -8.76
N GLN A 607 30.66 0.20 -7.73
CA GLN A 607 30.22 0.95 -6.59
C GLN A 607 30.44 0.16 -5.30
N LEU A 608 30.89 0.88 -4.29
CA LEU A 608 30.92 0.42 -2.90
C LEU A 608 30.67 1.63 -2.02
N LYS A 609 29.45 1.71 -1.42
CA LYS A 609 29.04 2.83 -0.56
C LYS A 609 28.62 2.32 0.79
N LEU A 610 29.19 2.88 1.85
CA LEU A 610 28.79 2.64 3.25
C LEU A 610 27.86 3.77 3.70
N ARG A 611 26.77 3.42 4.38
CA ARG A 611 25.79 4.39 4.94
C ARG A 611 25.55 4.09 6.41
N ILE A 612 25.39 5.18 7.20
CA ILE A 612 24.99 5.12 8.61
C ILE A 612 24.01 6.26 8.86
N GLY A 613 22.92 5.99 9.54
CA GLY A 613 21.88 6.98 9.83
C GLY A 613 21.23 6.78 11.19
N TYR A 614 20.81 7.89 11.76
CA TYR A 614 19.99 7.99 12.95
C TYR A 614 18.88 9.00 12.72
N GLY A 615 17.69 8.79 13.31
CA GLY A 615 16.63 9.80 13.31
C GLY A 615 15.48 9.42 14.21
N GLU A 616 14.75 10.46 14.61
CA GLU A 616 13.54 10.37 15.41
C GLU A 616 12.33 10.82 14.58
N ILE A 617 11.19 10.18 14.78
CA ILE A 617 9.92 10.54 14.12
C ILE A 617 8.78 10.29 15.10
N GLY A 618 7.89 11.29 15.24
CA GLY A 618 6.67 11.15 16.04
C GLY A 618 5.55 10.43 15.29
N ASN A 619 4.60 9.85 16.00
CA ASN A 619 3.40 9.24 15.46
C ASN A 619 2.16 9.62 16.30
N VAL A 620 1.09 10.02 15.62
CA VAL A 620 -0.28 10.20 16.16
C VAL A 620 -1.33 9.73 15.15
N ASN A 621 -0.92 8.96 14.13
CA ASN A 621 -1.81 8.44 13.09
C ASN A 621 -2.70 7.33 13.66
N GLY A 622 -4.01 7.49 13.52
CA GLY A 622 -4.98 6.58 14.12
C GLY A 622 -5.47 7.02 15.51
N LEU A 623 -4.82 8.01 16.15
CA LEU A 623 -5.36 8.62 17.36
C LEU A 623 -6.65 9.39 17.04
N GLY A 624 -7.68 9.21 17.88
CA GLY A 624 -8.93 9.94 17.75
C GLY A 624 -8.76 11.46 17.94
N ASP A 625 -9.64 12.22 17.33
CA ASP A 625 -9.68 13.67 17.51
C ASP A 625 -10.31 14.02 18.88
N TYR A 626 -9.80 15.05 19.53
CA TYR A 626 -10.36 15.61 20.78
C TYR A 626 -10.30 14.71 22.02
N ASN A 627 -9.47 13.65 22.07
CA ASN A 627 -9.36 12.73 23.21
C ASN A 627 -8.87 13.40 24.51
N PHE A 628 -8.24 14.57 24.41
CA PHE A 628 -7.81 15.39 25.54
C PHE A 628 -8.89 16.37 26.03
N LEU A 629 -10.06 16.43 25.39
CA LEU A 629 -11.17 17.29 25.77
C LEU A 629 -12.26 16.51 26.50
N THR A 630 -12.94 17.16 27.45
CA THR A 630 -14.15 16.63 28.07
C THR A 630 -15.27 16.53 27.03
N ARG A 631 -15.76 15.34 26.81
CA ARG A 631 -16.82 15.03 25.82
C ARG A 631 -17.94 14.28 26.51
N TYR A 632 -19.14 14.36 25.93
CA TYR A 632 -20.31 13.63 26.38
C TYR A 632 -20.98 12.94 25.20
N THR A 633 -21.33 11.67 25.38
CA THR A 633 -22.13 10.92 24.41
C THR A 633 -23.57 10.85 24.88
N GLY A 634 -24.51 11.25 24.02
CA GLY A 634 -25.93 11.13 24.27
C GLY A 634 -26.42 9.68 24.20
N SER A 635 -27.45 9.33 24.96
CA SER A 635 -28.16 8.07 24.76
C SER A 635 -28.79 8.03 23.34
N ARG A 636 -29.03 6.83 22.82
CA ARG A 636 -29.80 6.67 21.56
C ARG A 636 -31.21 7.29 21.74
N SER A 637 -31.83 7.71 20.64
CA SER A 637 -33.15 8.33 20.62
C SER A 637 -34.23 7.49 21.28
N ASN A 638 -34.12 6.16 21.23
CA ASN A 638 -35.02 5.20 21.87
C ASN A 638 -34.59 4.78 23.30
N ALA A 639 -33.39 5.18 23.76
CA ALA A 639 -32.88 4.86 25.09
C ALA A 639 -32.96 6.07 26.00
N ASN A 640 -34.17 6.43 26.40
CA ASN A 640 -34.46 7.57 27.27
C ASN A 640 -34.70 7.14 28.73
N TYR A 641 -34.26 7.95 29.64
CA TYR A 641 -34.57 7.79 31.07
C TYR A 641 -35.94 8.39 31.40
N GLN A 642 -36.79 7.60 32.03
CA GLN A 642 -38.13 8.08 32.44
C GLN A 642 -38.05 8.78 33.78
N PHE A 643 -38.44 10.07 33.81
CA PHE A 643 -38.63 10.88 35.01
C PHE A 643 -40.11 11.23 35.10
N GLY A 644 -40.82 10.62 36.01
CA GLY A 644 -42.29 10.79 36.14
C GLY A 644 -43.02 10.30 34.88
N SER A 645 -43.71 11.20 34.19
CA SER A 645 -44.36 10.94 32.90
C SER A 645 -43.53 11.39 31.68
N GLY A 646 -42.37 11.98 31.90
CA GLY A 646 -41.47 12.47 30.82
C GLY A 646 -40.34 11.50 30.54
N PHE A 647 -39.92 11.43 29.27
CA PHE A 647 -38.77 10.71 28.84
C PHE A 647 -37.66 11.67 28.43
N PHE A 648 -36.45 11.49 28.96
CA PHE A 648 -35.32 12.40 28.79
C PHE A 648 -34.10 11.63 28.24
N GLN A 649 -33.48 12.20 27.25
CA GLN A 649 -32.19 11.73 26.77
C GLN A 649 -31.14 11.96 27.86
N THR A 650 -30.33 10.95 28.12
CA THR A 650 -29.22 11.03 29.07
C THR A 650 -27.91 11.21 28.37
N TYR A 651 -26.93 11.81 29.05
CA TYR A 651 -25.59 12.00 28.53
C TYR A 651 -24.57 11.32 29.44
N ARG A 652 -23.66 10.55 28.84
CA ARG A 652 -22.55 9.91 29.55
C ARG A 652 -21.27 10.67 29.22
N PRO A 653 -20.46 11.06 30.21
CA PRO A 653 -19.13 11.60 29.94
C PRO A 653 -18.24 10.54 29.34
N GLU A 654 -17.41 10.93 28.37
CA GLU A 654 -16.37 10.09 27.77
C GLU A 654 -15.10 10.10 28.61
N GLY A 655 -14.25 9.09 28.40
CA GLY A 655 -12.92 9.07 28.98
C GLY A 655 -12.04 10.20 28.45
N ILE A 656 -11.26 10.79 29.33
CA ILE A 656 -10.35 11.89 29.02
C ILE A 656 -8.92 11.53 29.40
N ASN A 657 -7.96 11.92 28.56
CA ASN A 657 -6.54 11.87 28.88
C ASN A 657 -5.86 13.16 28.40
N GLU A 658 -5.57 14.04 29.36
CA GLU A 658 -4.93 15.33 29.08
C GLU A 658 -3.42 15.20 28.85
N ASP A 659 -2.78 14.09 29.29
CA ASP A 659 -1.33 13.83 29.24
C ASP A 659 -0.90 13.06 27.98
N LEU A 660 -1.79 12.94 26.97
CA LEU A 660 -1.46 12.29 25.70
C LEU A 660 -0.35 13.06 24.97
N ARG A 661 0.72 12.33 24.64
CA ARG A 661 1.88 12.85 23.92
C ARG A 661 2.22 12.00 22.71
N TRP A 662 3.20 12.44 21.94
CA TRP A 662 3.70 11.74 20.77
C TRP A 662 4.24 10.36 21.11
N GLU A 663 3.86 9.34 20.33
CA GLU A 663 4.62 8.10 20.22
C GLU A 663 5.85 8.40 19.36
N VAL A 664 7.06 8.01 19.81
CA VAL A 664 8.31 8.39 19.16
C VAL A 664 9.11 7.17 18.72
N GLY A 665 9.33 7.06 17.41
CA GLY A 665 10.20 6.05 16.81
C GLY A 665 11.63 6.56 16.66
N LYS A 666 12.60 5.88 17.29
CA LYS A 666 14.04 6.10 17.16
C LYS A 666 14.66 5.04 16.28
N ASN A 667 15.22 5.45 15.15
CA ASN A 667 15.72 4.54 14.12
C ASN A 667 17.23 4.66 13.98
N TYR A 668 17.92 3.52 13.99
CA TYR A 668 19.33 3.37 13.67
C TYR A 668 19.46 2.48 12.46
N ASN A 669 20.21 2.89 11.45
CA ASN A 669 20.36 2.14 10.21
C ASN A 669 21.83 2.18 9.75
N ALA A 670 22.34 1.04 9.30
CA ALA A 670 23.62 0.95 8.61
C ALA A 670 23.47 0.08 7.36
N GLY A 671 24.13 0.47 6.27
CA GLY A 671 23.96 -0.25 5.01
C GLY A 671 25.17 -0.14 4.11
N ILE A 672 25.29 -1.12 3.22
CA ILE A 672 26.28 -1.16 2.15
C ILE A 672 25.53 -1.29 0.84
N ASP A 673 25.76 -0.36 -0.09
CA ASP A 673 25.33 -0.48 -1.49
C ASP A 673 26.50 -0.92 -2.34
N TYR A 674 26.27 -1.86 -3.23
CA TYR A 674 27.31 -2.40 -4.11
C TYR A 674 26.83 -2.54 -5.54
N SER A 675 27.80 -2.41 -6.47
CA SER A 675 27.64 -2.74 -7.88
C SER A 675 28.91 -3.35 -8.46
N LEU A 676 28.75 -4.44 -9.20
CA LEU A 676 29.83 -5.28 -9.69
C LEU A 676 29.70 -5.53 -11.21
N PHE A 677 30.83 -5.84 -11.88
CA PHE A 677 30.89 -6.29 -13.27
C PHE A 677 30.19 -5.33 -14.25
N THR A 678 30.52 -4.03 -14.18
CA THR A 678 29.89 -3.00 -15.01
C THR A 678 28.36 -2.96 -14.79
N ASN A 679 27.96 -2.93 -13.50
CA ASN A 679 26.57 -2.90 -13.02
C ASN A 679 25.71 -4.13 -13.36
N ARG A 680 26.32 -5.24 -13.81
CA ARG A 680 25.57 -6.49 -14.04
C ARG A 680 25.03 -7.13 -12.77
N ILE A 681 25.64 -6.84 -11.63
CA ILE A 681 25.16 -7.25 -10.32
C ILE A 681 25.14 -6.02 -9.45
N SER A 682 23.99 -5.68 -8.88
CA SER A 682 23.84 -4.58 -7.93
C SER A 682 22.96 -4.99 -6.78
N GLY A 683 23.08 -4.32 -5.65
CA GLY A 683 22.25 -4.60 -4.51
C GLY A 683 22.63 -3.82 -3.26
N SER A 684 22.03 -4.21 -2.14
CA SER A 684 22.29 -3.62 -0.84
C SER A 684 22.19 -4.64 0.29
N VAL A 685 22.92 -4.38 1.37
CA VAL A 685 22.75 -5.03 2.66
C VAL A 685 22.47 -3.95 3.69
N ASN A 686 21.37 -4.06 4.43
CA ASN A 686 21.02 -3.11 5.47
C ASN A 686 20.80 -3.85 6.79
N VAL A 687 21.24 -3.25 7.89
CA VAL A 687 20.90 -3.64 9.25
C VAL A 687 20.23 -2.46 9.93
N TYR A 688 19.17 -2.74 10.68
CA TYR A 688 18.43 -1.69 11.35
C TYR A 688 18.02 -2.11 12.77
N TYR A 689 17.84 -1.08 13.58
CA TYR A 689 17.24 -1.15 14.90
C TYR A 689 16.29 0.03 15.06
N LYS A 690 15.01 -0.24 15.30
CA LYS A 690 13.97 0.75 15.57
C LYS A 690 13.43 0.51 16.96
N LYS A 691 13.47 1.52 17.82
CA LYS A 691 12.77 1.53 19.10
C LYS A 691 11.62 2.53 19.03
N THR A 692 10.40 2.09 19.36
CA THR A 692 9.25 2.97 19.53
C THR A 692 8.98 3.13 21.01
N GLU A 693 9.06 4.37 21.49
CA GLU A 693 8.83 4.75 22.88
C GLU A 693 7.47 5.44 23.04
N ASP A 694 6.92 5.39 24.26
CA ASP A 694 5.64 6.01 24.57
C ASP A 694 4.49 5.50 23.69
N LEU A 695 4.44 4.18 23.43
CA LEU A 695 3.39 3.55 22.62
C LEU A 695 2.00 3.96 23.11
N ILE A 696 1.15 4.42 22.20
CA ILE A 696 -0.23 4.72 22.52
C ILE A 696 -1.06 3.44 22.42
N SER A 697 -1.76 3.10 23.51
CA SER A 697 -2.65 1.95 23.56
C SER A 697 -3.91 2.25 24.34
N TYR A 698 -5.03 1.62 23.91
CA TYR A 698 -6.27 1.66 24.68
C TYR A 698 -6.13 0.72 25.88
N VAL A 699 -6.26 1.27 27.06
CA VAL A 699 -6.09 0.54 28.32
C VAL A 699 -7.32 0.69 29.21
N THR A 700 -7.63 -0.37 29.95
CA THR A 700 -8.65 -0.34 30.98
C THR A 700 -8.22 0.57 32.12
N VAL A 701 -9.11 1.42 32.59
CA VAL A 701 -8.90 2.32 33.74
C VAL A 701 -10.01 2.13 34.74
N ASP A 702 -9.75 2.54 36.00
CA ASP A 702 -10.76 2.54 37.04
C ASP A 702 -11.86 3.57 36.69
N PRO A 703 -13.12 3.15 36.48
CA PRO A 703 -14.22 4.05 36.15
C PRO A 703 -14.55 5.08 37.23
N PHE A 704 -14.07 4.92 38.45
CA PHE A 704 -14.16 5.92 39.50
C PHE A 704 -13.19 7.08 39.35
N THR A 705 -12.08 6.85 38.60
CA THR A 705 -11.08 7.87 38.32
C THR A 705 -11.25 8.53 36.96
N ASN A 706 -11.94 7.81 36.04
CA ASN A 706 -12.21 8.27 34.70
C ASN A 706 -13.57 7.74 34.27
N PHE A 707 -14.44 8.54 33.73
CA PHE A 707 -15.85 8.20 33.42
C PHE A 707 -16.04 7.10 32.32
N SER A 708 -14.96 6.51 31.82
CA SER A 708 -14.95 5.41 30.88
C SER A 708 -14.21 4.21 31.45
N ASN A 709 -14.51 3.00 30.95
CA ASN A 709 -13.79 1.77 31.35
C ASN A 709 -12.39 1.69 30.72
N GLY A 710 -12.09 2.56 29.77
CA GLY A 710 -10.79 2.61 29.13
C GLY A 710 -10.52 3.92 28.39
N ILE A 711 -9.26 4.22 28.18
CA ILE A 711 -8.76 5.43 27.51
C ILE A 711 -7.51 5.10 26.69
N ASP A 712 -7.23 5.93 25.69
CA ASP A 712 -5.92 5.93 25.03
C ASP A 712 -4.88 6.54 25.97
N LYS A 713 -3.75 5.82 26.15
CA LYS A 713 -2.66 6.24 27.04
C LYS A 713 -1.31 5.87 26.47
N ASN A 714 -0.31 6.74 26.67
CA ASN A 714 1.08 6.40 26.39
C ASN A 714 1.58 5.37 27.40
N ILE A 715 1.81 4.12 26.96
CA ILE A 715 2.13 3.00 27.83
C ILE A 715 3.00 1.97 27.09
N GLY A 716 4.24 1.89 27.44
CA GLY A 716 5.13 0.85 26.93
C GLY A 716 6.07 1.27 25.81
N ASP A 717 6.96 0.36 25.49
CA ASP A 717 7.97 0.49 24.44
C ASP A 717 8.05 -0.80 23.61
N MET A 718 8.47 -0.69 22.36
CA MET A 718 8.65 -1.81 21.44
C MET A 718 9.90 -1.64 20.60
N GLU A 719 10.53 -2.74 20.21
CA GLU A 719 11.66 -2.72 19.29
C GLU A 719 11.43 -3.60 18.05
N ASN A 720 12.01 -3.17 16.93
CA ASN A 720 12.17 -3.93 15.70
C ASN A 720 13.65 -3.95 15.33
N LYS A 721 14.20 -5.12 15.08
CA LYS A 721 15.59 -5.27 14.62
C LYS A 721 15.66 -6.28 13.50
N GLY A 722 16.48 -5.99 12.49
CA GLY A 722 16.53 -6.87 11.34
C GLY A 722 17.67 -6.60 10.39
N ILE A 723 17.74 -7.51 9.41
CA ILE A 723 18.67 -7.43 8.29
C ILE A 723 17.92 -7.59 6.98
N GLU A 724 18.27 -6.78 6.00
CA GLU A 724 17.73 -6.81 4.64
C GLU A 724 18.87 -7.07 3.67
N PHE A 725 18.66 -7.96 2.73
CA PHE A 725 19.55 -8.20 1.59
C PHE A 725 18.78 -8.11 0.28
N GLU A 726 19.35 -7.43 -0.68
CA GLU A 726 18.80 -7.28 -2.02
C GLU A 726 19.90 -7.48 -3.06
N ILE A 727 19.61 -8.22 -4.11
CA ILE A 727 20.47 -8.41 -5.26
C ILE A 727 19.66 -8.37 -6.56
N ASN A 728 20.12 -7.55 -7.49
CA ASN A 728 19.64 -7.50 -8.86
C ASN A 728 20.79 -7.92 -9.78
N ALA A 729 20.54 -8.87 -10.63
CA ALA A 729 21.53 -9.44 -11.53
C ALA A 729 21.02 -9.51 -12.97
N VAL A 730 21.90 -9.26 -13.94
CA VAL A 730 21.69 -9.46 -15.37
C VAL A 730 22.67 -10.51 -15.87
N PRO A 731 22.39 -11.83 -15.64
CA PRO A 731 23.32 -12.90 -15.98
C PRO A 731 23.65 -12.96 -17.48
N VAL A 732 22.63 -12.67 -18.30
CA VAL A 732 22.77 -12.71 -19.77
C VAL A 732 22.25 -11.40 -20.35
N GLN A 733 23.11 -10.80 -21.19
CA GLN A 733 22.75 -9.63 -21.99
C GLN A 733 23.46 -9.72 -23.33
N THR A 734 22.65 -9.84 -24.37
CA THR A 734 23.07 -9.88 -25.79
C THR A 734 22.05 -9.06 -26.58
N ASP A 735 22.33 -8.79 -27.85
CA ASP A 735 21.39 -8.04 -28.72
C ASP A 735 19.99 -8.67 -28.80
N ASN A 736 19.85 -9.97 -28.56
CA ASN A 736 18.58 -10.69 -28.69
C ASN A 736 18.03 -11.25 -27.39
N LEU A 737 18.83 -11.31 -26.32
CA LEU A 737 18.42 -11.91 -25.04
C LEU A 737 18.93 -11.07 -23.88
N LYS A 738 18.00 -10.58 -23.07
CA LYS A 738 18.27 -9.99 -21.75
C LYS A 738 17.54 -10.82 -20.70
N TRP A 739 18.29 -11.34 -19.73
CA TRP A 739 17.73 -12.03 -18.58
C TRP A 739 18.11 -11.29 -17.32
N SER A 740 17.12 -10.87 -16.53
CA SER A 740 17.30 -10.20 -15.25
C SER A 740 16.66 -11.01 -14.13
N ILE A 741 17.29 -10.99 -12.98
CA ILE A 741 16.83 -11.64 -11.74
C ILE A 741 16.94 -10.64 -10.61
N GLY A 742 15.86 -10.43 -9.87
CA GLY A 742 15.83 -9.71 -8.61
C GLY A 742 15.50 -10.67 -7.47
N TYR A 743 16.31 -10.68 -6.43
CA TYR A 743 16.05 -11.43 -5.20
C TYR A 743 16.19 -10.51 -4.01
N ASN A 744 15.26 -10.62 -3.09
CA ASN A 744 15.31 -9.90 -1.84
C ASN A 744 14.93 -10.82 -0.67
N VAL A 745 15.52 -10.58 0.48
CA VAL A 745 15.21 -11.27 1.73
C VAL A 745 15.35 -10.30 2.88
N SER A 746 14.44 -10.40 3.83
CA SER A 746 14.49 -9.67 5.09
C SER A 746 14.22 -10.62 6.27
N TYR A 747 14.99 -10.45 7.31
CA TYR A 747 14.73 -11.01 8.63
C TYR A 747 14.35 -9.86 9.55
N ASN A 748 13.24 -10.01 10.30
CA ASN A 748 12.79 -9.02 11.28
C ASN A 748 12.38 -9.72 12.57
N LYS A 749 12.81 -9.20 13.71
CA LYS A 749 12.31 -9.58 15.03
C LYS A 749 11.65 -8.38 15.68
N ASN A 750 10.40 -8.55 16.09
CA ASN A 750 9.62 -7.56 16.83
C ASN A 750 9.47 -8.01 18.28
N GLU A 751 9.59 -7.10 19.24
CA GLU A 751 9.48 -7.42 20.67
C GLU A 751 8.94 -6.20 21.45
N ILE A 752 7.96 -6.43 22.32
CA ILE A 752 7.50 -5.44 23.32
C ILE A 752 8.53 -5.43 24.44
N THR A 753 9.22 -4.32 24.66
CA THR A 753 10.33 -4.25 25.65
C THR A 753 9.90 -3.67 26.98
N ASN A 754 8.75 -3.01 27.03
CA ASN A 754 8.13 -2.48 28.25
C ASN A 754 6.62 -2.41 28.06
N LEU A 755 5.87 -3.05 28.93
CA LEU A 755 4.42 -2.97 29.00
C LEU A 755 3.95 -3.36 30.41
N PRO A 756 3.71 -2.37 31.28
CA PRO A 756 3.41 -2.62 32.70
C PRO A 756 2.20 -3.52 32.95
N THR A 757 1.21 -3.48 32.05
CA THR A 757 0.01 -4.32 32.13
C THR A 757 -0.20 -5.02 30.81
N PRO A 758 -0.27 -6.36 30.78
CA PRO A 758 -0.59 -7.11 29.58
C PRO A 758 -1.96 -6.70 29.02
N ILE A 759 -2.12 -6.73 27.69
CA ILE A 759 -3.36 -6.34 27.00
C ILE A 759 -3.83 -7.50 26.14
N GLU A 760 -5.00 -8.02 26.46
CA GLU A 760 -5.61 -9.11 25.69
C GLU A 760 -6.09 -8.62 24.34
N GLN A 761 -5.90 -9.44 23.30
CA GLN A 761 -6.24 -9.19 21.92
C GLN A 761 -6.75 -10.45 21.24
N GLY A 762 -7.21 -10.32 19.98
CA GLY A 762 -7.54 -11.48 19.16
C GLY A 762 -8.80 -12.20 19.63
N GLY A 763 -9.92 -11.49 19.67
CA GLY A 763 -11.22 -12.09 19.98
C GLY A 763 -11.62 -13.15 18.95
N ILE A 764 -12.10 -14.30 19.45
CA ILE A 764 -12.60 -15.42 18.67
C ILE A 764 -14.07 -15.72 19.03
N ASN A 765 -14.69 -16.59 18.24
CA ASN A 765 -16.05 -17.08 18.54
C ASN A 765 -16.10 -17.81 19.90
N GLY A 766 -17.28 -17.86 20.52
CA GLY A 766 -17.50 -18.58 21.78
C GLY A 766 -17.80 -17.69 22.98
N GLY A 767 -18.03 -16.39 22.77
CA GLY A 767 -18.50 -15.47 23.79
C GLY A 767 -17.59 -14.27 24.06
N THR A 768 -18.07 -13.36 24.90
CA THR A 768 -17.30 -12.17 25.29
C THR A 768 -16.08 -12.56 26.11
N GLY A 769 -14.90 -12.03 25.77
CA GLY A 769 -13.64 -12.26 26.48
C GLY A 769 -12.85 -13.50 26.02
N ASN A 770 -13.29 -14.18 24.97
CA ASN A 770 -12.49 -15.26 24.36
C ASN A 770 -11.37 -14.66 23.48
N ASN A 771 -10.31 -14.19 24.14
CA ASN A 771 -9.12 -13.67 23.50
C ASN A 771 -8.03 -14.74 23.48
N ILE A 772 -7.34 -14.90 22.34
CA ILE A 772 -6.27 -15.88 22.14
C ILE A 772 -4.92 -15.25 21.90
N GLN A 773 -4.82 -13.93 21.90
CA GLN A 773 -3.57 -13.19 21.73
C GLN A 773 -3.35 -12.27 22.94
N LEU A 774 -2.09 -12.00 23.24
CA LEU A 774 -1.71 -11.15 24.36
C LEU A 774 -0.53 -10.26 23.97
N HIS A 775 -0.65 -8.97 24.21
CA HIS A 775 0.48 -8.07 24.25
C HIS A 775 1.13 -8.18 25.64
N LYS A 776 2.37 -8.59 25.68
CA LYS A 776 3.14 -8.75 26.94
C LYS A 776 4.61 -8.45 26.71
N GLU A 777 5.25 -7.85 27.71
CA GLU A 777 6.69 -7.59 27.72
C GLU A 777 7.51 -8.87 27.49
N GLY A 778 8.55 -8.77 26.62
CA GLY A 778 9.42 -9.86 26.23
C GLY A 778 8.93 -10.71 25.05
N TYR A 779 7.77 -10.37 24.46
CA TYR A 779 7.16 -11.12 23.37
C TYR A 779 6.80 -10.22 22.19
N ALA A 780 6.59 -10.83 21.03
CA ALA A 780 6.06 -10.12 19.86
C ALA A 780 4.62 -9.65 20.10
N PRO A 781 4.17 -8.53 19.50
CA PRO A 781 2.75 -8.17 19.51
C PRO A 781 1.89 -9.30 18.93
N PHE A 782 0.66 -9.46 19.44
CA PHE A 782 -0.29 -10.48 19.00
C PHE A 782 0.20 -11.93 19.16
N SER A 783 1.16 -12.19 20.08
CA SER A 783 1.57 -13.56 20.43
C SER A 783 0.38 -14.35 20.96
N TYR A 784 0.23 -15.61 20.53
CA TYR A 784 -0.89 -16.46 20.95
C TYR A 784 -0.78 -16.87 22.41
N TRP A 785 -1.83 -16.62 23.18
CA TRP A 785 -1.95 -16.93 24.61
C TRP A 785 -2.97 -18.04 24.80
N VAL A 786 -2.47 -19.26 24.89
CA VAL A 786 -3.25 -20.50 24.71
C VAL A 786 -2.89 -21.57 25.75
N TYR A 787 -3.77 -22.54 25.91
CA TYR A 787 -3.49 -23.76 26.68
C TYR A 787 -2.64 -24.71 25.84
N LYS A 788 -1.73 -25.42 26.51
CA LYS A 788 -0.94 -26.49 25.89
C LYS A 788 -1.75 -27.77 25.84
N GLN A 789 -2.10 -28.23 24.64
CA GLN A 789 -2.85 -29.47 24.41
C GLN A 789 -2.06 -30.72 24.87
N VAL A 790 -2.78 -31.70 25.41
CA VAL A 790 -2.27 -33.04 25.67
C VAL A 790 -2.68 -33.98 24.53
N TYR A 791 -1.77 -34.82 24.08
CA TYR A 791 -1.98 -35.79 23.00
C TYR A 791 -1.86 -37.22 23.52
N ASN A 792 -2.65 -38.13 22.90
CA ASN A 792 -2.53 -39.57 23.16
C ASN A 792 -1.31 -40.18 22.43
N GLU A 793 -1.10 -41.50 22.61
CA GLU A 793 0.01 -42.24 21.97
C GLU A 793 -0.11 -42.24 20.41
N GLU A 794 -1.29 -42.03 19.88
CA GLU A 794 -1.55 -41.96 18.42
C GLU A 794 -1.37 -40.57 17.85
N GLY A 795 -1.03 -39.57 18.68
CA GLY A 795 -0.85 -38.17 18.28
C GLY A 795 -2.13 -37.38 18.15
N ARG A 796 -3.30 -37.91 18.61
CA ARG A 796 -4.57 -37.17 18.60
C ARG A 796 -4.69 -36.31 19.86
N PRO A 797 -5.27 -35.11 19.79
CA PRO A 797 -5.51 -34.30 20.96
C PRO A 797 -6.55 -34.96 21.86
N VAL A 798 -6.34 -34.92 23.17
CA VAL A 798 -7.26 -35.46 24.16
C VAL A 798 -8.19 -34.36 24.62
N GLU A 799 -9.50 -34.53 24.41
CA GLU A 799 -10.50 -33.53 24.79
C GLU A 799 -10.46 -33.22 26.29
N GLY A 800 -10.51 -31.95 26.64
CA GLY A 800 -10.51 -31.46 28.02
C GLY A 800 -9.18 -31.66 28.79
N ALA A 801 -8.12 -32.21 28.13
CA ALA A 801 -6.84 -32.47 28.77
C ALA A 801 -5.79 -31.44 28.33
N TYR A 802 -5.33 -30.62 29.26
CA TYR A 802 -4.31 -29.60 29.07
C TYR A 802 -3.19 -29.78 30.08
N VAL A 803 -2.03 -29.24 29.77
CA VAL A 803 -0.88 -29.30 30.67
C VAL A 803 -1.06 -28.28 31.79
N ASP A 804 -1.15 -28.78 33.02
CA ASP A 804 -1.03 -28.01 34.25
C ASP A 804 0.40 -27.46 34.35
N ARG A 805 0.57 -26.17 34.07
CA ARG A 805 1.90 -25.55 33.97
C ARG A 805 2.39 -24.99 35.31
N ASN A 806 1.49 -24.61 36.19
CA ASN A 806 1.82 -24.09 37.52
C ASN A 806 1.86 -25.18 38.58
N GLY A 807 1.28 -26.37 38.31
CA GLY A 807 1.33 -27.55 39.20
C GLY A 807 0.34 -27.49 40.35
N ASP A 808 -0.77 -26.71 40.18
CA ASP A 808 -1.79 -26.54 41.23
C ASP A 808 -2.95 -27.54 41.12
N ASN A 809 -2.92 -28.45 40.13
CA ASN A 809 -3.94 -29.45 39.78
C ASN A 809 -5.30 -28.83 39.34
N GLN A 810 -5.30 -27.59 38.85
CA GLN A 810 -6.44 -26.95 38.25
C GLN A 810 -6.05 -26.39 36.89
N ILE A 811 -6.87 -26.58 35.87
CA ILE A 811 -6.65 -25.96 34.56
C ILE A 811 -7.44 -24.64 34.51
N ASN A 812 -6.71 -23.53 34.50
CA ASN A 812 -7.25 -22.17 34.48
C ASN A 812 -6.32 -21.22 33.69
N GLU A 813 -6.57 -19.92 33.72
CA GLU A 813 -5.79 -18.96 32.93
C GLU A 813 -4.31 -18.90 33.27
N ASP A 814 -3.91 -19.33 34.51
CA ASP A 814 -2.51 -19.38 34.93
C ASP A 814 -1.71 -20.48 34.19
N ASP A 815 -2.40 -21.43 33.52
CA ASP A 815 -1.81 -22.49 32.70
C ASP A 815 -1.62 -22.11 31.26
N LYS A 816 -2.20 -20.98 30.82
CA LYS A 816 -1.96 -20.46 29.49
C LYS A 816 -0.51 -20.03 29.33
N TYR A 817 0.00 -20.08 28.10
CA TYR A 817 1.34 -19.65 27.78
C TYR A 817 1.37 -18.91 26.44
N LEU A 818 2.37 -18.06 26.27
CA LEU A 818 2.67 -17.45 24.99
C LEU A 818 3.42 -18.44 24.13
N TYR A 819 2.84 -18.83 23.01
CA TYR A 819 3.33 -19.93 22.18
C TYR A 819 4.11 -19.42 20.97
N LYS A 820 3.44 -18.79 20.02
CA LYS A 820 3.94 -18.32 18.73
C LYS A 820 3.35 -16.96 18.43
N ASP A 821 3.72 -16.37 17.29
CA ASP A 821 3.15 -15.12 16.83
C ASP A 821 2.79 -15.18 15.33
N PRO A 822 1.96 -14.24 14.81
CA PRO A 822 1.48 -14.28 13.44
C PRO A 822 2.46 -13.75 12.41
N TYR A 823 3.60 -13.18 12.81
CA TYR A 823 4.49 -12.47 11.90
C TYR A 823 5.57 -13.40 11.36
N ALA A 824 5.86 -13.27 10.06
CA ALA A 824 6.95 -14.00 9.47
C ALA A 824 8.30 -13.45 9.95
N ASP A 825 9.16 -14.33 10.45
CA ASP A 825 10.56 -14.00 10.76
C ASP A 825 11.33 -13.65 9.50
N ILE A 826 11.09 -14.39 8.39
CA ILE A 826 11.79 -14.22 7.12
C ILE A 826 10.76 -13.99 6.01
N VAL A 827 10.94 -12.90 5.27
CA VAL A 827 10.16 -12.57 4.07
C VAL A 827 11.11 -12.51 2.89
N MET A 828 10.76 -13.22 1.80
CA MET A 828 11.56 -13.31 0.57
C MET A 828 10.73 -12.96 -0.64
N GLY A 829 11.38 -12.36 -1.64
CA GLY A 829 10.83 -12.12 -2.96
C GLY A 829 11.83 -12.54 -4.04
N LEU A 830 11.37 -13.22 -5.07
CA LEU A 830 12.15 -13.57 -6.26
C LEU A 830 11.36 -13.16 -7.49
N ASN A 831 11.99 -12.37 -8.33
CA ASN A 831 11.43 -11.99 -9.63
C ASN A 831 12.44 -12.26 -10.73
N THR A 832 11.97 -12.69 -11.89
CA THR A 832 12.82 -12.89 -13.05
C THR A 832 12.10 -12.43 -14.31
N ASN A 833 12.84 -11.71 -15.16
CA ASN A 833 12.35 -11.22 -16.44
C ASN A 833 13.30 -11.70 -17.56
N VAL A 834 12.74 -12.28 -18.60
CA VAL A 834 13.46 -12.74 -19.78
C VAL A 834 12.87 -12.04 -21.00
N ASN A 835 13.68 -11.22 -21.68
CA ASN A 835 13.33 -10.61 -22.95
C ASN A 835 14.13 -11.30 -24.05
N TYR A 836 13.45 -11.98 -24.99
CA TYR A 836 14.05 -12.62 -26.13
C TYR A 836 13.45 -12.10 -27.42
N LYS A 837 14.19 -11.24 -28.13
CA LYS A 837 13.68 -10.50 -29.29
C LYS A 837 12.39 -9.76 -28.91
N ASN A 838 11.27 -10.15 -29.53
CA ASN A 838 9.95 -9.55 -29.30
C ASN A 838 9.13 -10.27 -28.21
N TRP A 839 9.66 -11.30 -27.57
CA TRP A 839 9.02 -12.01 -26.48
C TRP A 839 9.49 -11.52 -25.12
N ASP A 840 8.58 -11.37 -24.18
CA ASP A 840 8.88 -11.11 -22.78
C ASP A 840 8.20 -12.15 -21.87
N LEU A 841 8.96 -12.67 -20.91
CA LEU A 841 8.47 -13.54 -19.84
C LEU A 841 8.81 -12.89 -18.49
N SER A 842 7.79 -12.78 -17.62
CA SER A 842 7.97 -12.30 -16.25
C SER A 842 7.40 -13.30 -15.26
N ILE A 843 8.14 -13.59 -14.20
CA ILE A 843 7.73 -14.49 -13.11
C ILE A 843 8.01 -13.80 -11.80
N VAL A 844 7.03 -13.83 -10.88
CA VAL A 844 7.12 -13.26 -9.54
C VAL A 844 6.70 -14.31 -8.52
N SER A 845 7.52 -14.51 -7.51
CA SER A 845 7.26 -15.40 -6.39
C SER A 845 7.73 -14.80 -5.07
N ARG A 846 7.15 -15.25 -3.98
CA ARG A 846 7.51 -14.83 -2.63
C ARG A 846 7.35 -15.98 -1.63
N ALA A 847 8.00 -15.84 -0.48
CA ALA A 847 7.86 -16.77 0.61
C ALA A 847 7.91 -16.03 1.96
N ASN A 848 7.06 -16.47 2.89
CA ASN A 848 7.07 -16.07 4.28
C ASN A 848 7.35 -17.29 5.13
N LEU A 849 8.28 -17.18 6.08
CA LEU A 849 8.67 -18.29 6.94
C LEU A 849 8.62 -17.88 8.42
N GLY A 850 8.12 -18.79 9.25
CA GLY A 850 8.07 -18.61 10.69
C GLY A 850 6.81 -17.96 11.23
N ASN A 851 5.82 -17.65 10.38
CA ASN A 851 4.52 -17.13 10.80
C ASN A 851 3.56 -18.26 11.15
N TYR A 852 2.65 -17.98 12.09
CA TYR A 852 1.62 -18.91 12.56
C TYR A 852 0.25 -18.28 12.39
N ALA A 853 -0.78 -19.12 12.25
CA ALA A 853 -2.17 -18.70 12.18
C ALA A 853 -3.04 -19.57 13.09
N TYR A 854 -4.00 -18.95 13.76
CA TYR A 854 -5.04 -19.65 14.50
C TYR A 854 -6.19 -19.97 13.56
N ASN A 855 -6.46 -21.26 13.35
CA ASN A 855 -7.54 -21.75 12.51
C ASN A 855 -8.88 -21.70 13.28
N ASN A 856 -9.55 -20.52 13.24
CA ASN A 856 -10.83 -20.31 13.91
C ASN A 856 -11.98 -21.06 13.22
N MET A 857 -11.81 -21.50 11.99
CA MET A 857 -12.79 -22.34 11.30
C MET A 857 -12.80 -23.76 11.90
N ALA A 858 -11.65 -24.38 12.03
CA ALA A 858 -11.51 -25.68 12.68
C ALA A 858 -11.96 -25.62 14.14
N SER A 859 -11.52 -24.62 14.92
CA SER A 859 -11.84 -24.50 16.34
C SER A 859 -13.32 -24.27 16.62
N SER A 860 -13.98 -23.43 15.82
CA SER A 860 -15.38 -23.07 16.06
C SER A 860 -16.40 -24.02 15.38
N LYS A 861 -15.96 -24.88 14.44
CA LYS A 861 -16.83 -25.72 13.62
C LYS A 861 -16.47 -27.21 13.66
N GLY A 862 -15.37 -27.60 14.30
CA GLY A 862 -14.84 -28.97 14.31
C GLY A 862 -15.19 -29.80 15.56
N TYR A 863 -16.39 -29.63 16.17
CA TYR A 863 -16.80 -30.40 17.36
C TYR A 863 -18.24 -30.92 17.21
N LEU A 864 -18.48 -32.11 17.78
CA LEU A 864 -19.68 -32.93 17.51
C LEU A 864 -20.99 -32.27 17.97
N ASP A 865 -21.04 -31.73 19.18
CA ASP A 865 -22.25 -31.11 19.77
C ASP A 865 -22.91 -30.08 18.85
N ARG A 866 -22.08 -29.40 18.01
CA ARG A 866 -22.56 -28.42 17.06
C ARG A 866 -23.53 -29.03 16.03
N ALA A 867 -23.30 -30.27 15.63
CA ALA A 867 -24.09 -30.92 14.56
C ALA A 867 -25.58 -30.94 14.86
N THR A 868 -25.93 -30.99 16.14
CA THR A 868 -27.34 -31.18 16.57
C THR A 868 -27.78 -30.16 17.63
N ALA A 869 -26.99 -29.14 17.92
CA ALA A 869 -27.30 -28.11 18.89
C ALA A 869 -28.57 -27.32 18.53
N ASN A 870 -29.21 -26.68 19.51
CA ASN A 870 -30.31 -25.73 19.32
C ASN A 870 -31.52 -26.26 18.55
N ASN A 871 -31.72 -27.59 18.56
CA ASN A 871 -32.79 -28.27 17.84
C ASN A 871 -32.76 -28.05 16.30
N ILE A 872 -31.60 -27.86 15.73
CA ILE A 872 -31.31 -27.77 14.28
C ILE A 872 -30.23 -28.76 13.89
N LEU A 873 -29.93 -28.87 12.60
CA LEU A 873 -28.75 -29.54 12.09
C LEU A 873 -27.78 -28.49 11.48
N SER A 874 -26.50 -28.55 11.89
CA SER A 874 -25.44 -27.66 11.40
C SER A 874 -24.27 -28.50 10.92
N ASN A 875 -23.67 -28.10 9.79
CA ASN A 875 -22.51 -28.78 9.22
C ASN A 875 -21.26 -28.65 10.11
N LEU A 876 -20.32 -29.56 9.93
CA LEU A 876 -19.06 -29.62 10.66
C LEU A 876 -17.86 -29.44 9.74
N HIS A 877 -16.81 -28.83 10.30
CA HIS A 877 -15.48 -28.86 9.71
C HIS A 877 -14.89 -30.28 9.80
N THR A 878 -14.20 -30.72 8.74
CA THR A 878 -13.63 -32.08 8.67
C THR A 878 -12.56 -32.37 9.70
N ASP A 879 -12.01 -31.34 10.34
CA ASP A 879 -11.07 -31.48 11.47
C ASP A 879 -11.67 -32.30 12.64
N TYR A 880 -13.01 -32.39 12.73
CA TYR A 880 -13.64 -33.31 13.66
C TYR A 880 -13.10 -34.75 13.55
N TYR A 881 -12.77 -35.23 12.35
CA TYR A 881 -12.21 -36.58 12.15
C TYR A 881 -10.79 -36.70 12.70
N ASN A 882 -10.04 -35.60 12.77
CA ASN A 882 -8.69 -35.54 13.31
C ASN A 882 -8.71 -35.33 14.82
N ALA A 883 -9.47 -34.37 15.30
CA ALA A 883 -9.52 -33.96 16.70
C ALA A 883 -10.40 -34.90 17.53
N GLY A 884 -11.57 -35.33 17.00
CA GLY A 884 -12.55 -36.14 17.72
C GLY A 884 -13.21 -35.42 18.89
N PHE A 885 -13.22 -34.08 18.91
CA PHE A 885 -13.82 -33.30 19.99
C PHE A 885 -15.33 -33.37 19.95
N GLU A 886 -15.94 -33.70 21.10
CA GLU A 886 -17.38 -33.78 21.24
C GLU A 886 -17.98 -32.45 21.67
N ASN A 887 -17.37 -31.75 22.64
CA ASN A 887 -17.94 -30.59 23.30
C ASN A 887 -17.12 -29.34 23.07
N ILE A 888 -17.81 -28.21 22.87
CA ILE A 888 -17.13 -26.91 22.87
C ILE A 888 -16.91 -26.44 24.32
N THR A 889 -15.66 -26.09 24.62
CA THR A 889 -15.32 -25.41 25.88
C THR A 889 -14.41 -24.21 25.58
N THR A 890 -14.34 -23.24 26.49
CA THR A 890 -13.40 -22.11 26.36
C THR A 890 -11.97 -22.62 26.24
N GLN A 891 -11.60 -23.66 26.97
CA GLN A 891 -10.26 -24.24 26.91
C GLN A 891 -9.97 -24.87 25.54
N ASN A 892 -10.95 -25.56 24.92
CA ASN A 892 -10.80 -26.08 23.56
C ASN A 892 -10.53 -24.98 22.58
N LEU A 893 -11.32 -23.94 22.61
CA LEU A 893 -11.17 -22.79 21.71
C LEU A 893 -9.83 -22.08 21.89
N GLN A 894 -9.29 -22.10 23.11
CA GLN A 894 -8.02 -21.45 23.45
C GLN A 894 -6.85 -22.44 23.48
N SER A 895 -6.93 -23.55 22.75
CA SER A 895 -5.86 -24.57 22.66
C SER A 895 -4.82 -24.19 21.58
N ASP A 896 -3.56 -24.52 21.84
CA ASP A 896 -2.47 -24.42 20.87
C ASP A 896 -2.59 -25.40 19.70
N TYR A 897 -3.50 -26.39 19.78
CA TYR A 897 -3.83 -27.31 18.70
C TYR A 897 -4.24 -26.56 17.42
N TYR A 898 -4.97 -25.44 17.54
CA TYR A 898 -5.45 -24.65 16.42
C TYR A 898 -4.46 -23.60 15.93
N VAL A 899 -3.32 -23.42 16.61
CA VAL A 899 -2.24 -22.52 16.17
C VAL A 899 -1.32 -23.29 15.22
N GLN A 900 -1.55 -23.16 13.94
CA GLN A 900 -0.88 -23.90 12.88
C GLN A 900 0.25 -23.08 12.24
N GLU A 901 1.27 -23.76 11.72
CA GLU A 901 2.30 -23.12 10.93
C GLU A 901 1.72 -22.62 9.61
N ALA A 902 1.89 -21.33 9.34
CA ALA A 902 1.38 -20.65 8.16
C ALA A 902 2.50 -20.15 7.22
N SER A 903 3.69 -20.75 7.33
CA SER A 903 4.78 -20.54 6.38
C SER A 903 4.33 -20.94 4.98
N PHE A 904 4.73 -20.17 3.95
CA PHE A 904 4.32 -20.45 2.58
C PHE A 904 5.36 -20.06 1.53
N PHE A 905 5.27 -20.70 0.40
CA PHE A 905 5.81 -20.25 -0.88
C PHE A 905 4.66 -20.00 -1.85
N LYS A 906 4.62 -18.82 -2.45
CA LYS A 906 3.63 -18.45 -3.49
C LYS A 906 4.32 -18.12 -4.81
N LEU A 907 3.79 -18.71 -5.91
CA LEU A 907 4.05 -18.24 -7.27
C LEU A 907 2.89 -17.28 -7.62
N ASP A 908 3.16 -15.98 -7.44
CA ASP A 908 2.13 -14.96 -7.53
C ASP A 908 1.71 -14.66 -8.96
N ASN A 909 2.69 -14.59 -9.89
CA ASN A 909 2.42 -14.10 -11.24
C ASN A 909 3.34 -14.75 -12.27
N VAL A 910 2.77 -15.16 -13.41
CA VAL A 910 3.48 -15.58 -14.62
C VAL A 910 2.86 -14.87 -15.81
N THR A 911 3.65 -14.06 -16.53
CA THR A 911 3.22 -13.30 -17.71
C THR A 911 4.09 -13.64 -18.89
N LEU A 912 3.47 -13.94 -20.03
CA LEU A 912 4.14 -14.11 -21.33
C LEU A 912 3.56 -13.09 -22.32
N GLY A 913 4.42 -12.30 -22.95
CA GLY A 913 4.04 -11.29 -23.92
C GLY A 913 4.78 -11.42 -25.25
N HIS A 914 4.19 -10.89 -26.32
CA HIS A 914 4.81 -10.72 -27.62
C HIS A 914 4.50 -9.35 -28.19
N THR A 915 5.51 -8.62 -28.64
CA THR A 915 5.39 -7.29 -29.24
C THR A 915 5.50 -7.37 -30.74
N PHE A 916 4.49 -6.85 -31.45
CA PHE A 916 4.47 -6.68 -32.90
C PHE A 916 4.86 -5.23 -33.19
N ASN A 917 6.04 -5.04 -33.78
CA ASN A 917 6.54 -3.71 -34.12
C ASN A 917 6.00 -3.23 -35.47
N ASN A 918 5.78 -1.93 -35.62
CA ASN A 918 5.40 -1.30 -36.89
C ASN A 918 4.13 -1.88 -37.55
N ILE A 919 3.08 -2.15 -36.75
CA ILE A 919 1.79 -2.62 -37.28
C ILE A 919 1.14 -1.54 -38.15
N MET A 920 1.22 -0.29 -37.72
CA MET A 920 0.98 0.94 -38.48
C MET A 920 2.23 1.80 -38.36
N GLN A 921 2.33 2.86 -39.13
CA GLN A 921 3.47 3.77 -39.07
C GLN A 921 3.69 4.24 -37.61
N ASP A 922 4.89 3.98 -37.07
CA ASP A 922 5.32 4.31 -35.69
C ASP A 922 4.48 3.72 -34.56
N SER A 923 3.81 2.57 -34.79
CA SER A 923 2.96 1.92 -33.78
C SER A 923 3.48 0.53 -33.38
N ASN A 924 3.35 0.20 -32.10
CA ASN A 924 3.69 -1.09 -31.53
C ASN A 924 2.50 -1.67 -30.78
N LEU A 925 2.19 -2.95 -31.04
CA LEU A 925 1.16 -3.71 -30.34
C LEU A 925 1.81 -4.84 -29.54
N ARG A 926 1.67 -4.81 -28.22
CA ARG A 926 2.02 -5.94 -27.36
C ARG A 926 0.74 -6.71 -26.99
N VAL A 927 0.75 -8.02 -27.19
CA VAL A 927 -0.29 -8.95 -26.73
C VAL A 927 0.32 -9.82 -25.66
N PHE A 928 -0.38 -10.02 -24.54
CA PHE A 928 0.14 -10.82 -23.44
C PHE A 928 -0.94 -11.65 -22.76
N GLY A 929 -0.50 -12.73 -22.11
CA GLY A 929 -1.30 -13.56 -21.21
C GLY A 929 -0.65 -13.62 -19.84
N THR A 930 -1.46 -13.56 -18.80
CA THR A 930 -1.00 -13.61 -17.39
C THR A 930 -1.86 -14.59 -16.59
N VAL A 931 -1.20 -15.33 -15.70
CA VAL A 931 -1.86 -16.08 -14.64
C VAL A 931 -1.39 -15.53 -13.30
N GLN A 932 -2.34 -15.17 -12.42
CA GLN A 932 -2.06 -14.69 -11.05
C GLN A 932 -2.60 -15.69 -10.03
N ASN A 933 -2.01 -15.71 -8.83
CA ASN A 933 -2.26 -16.71 -7.79
C ASN A 933 -2.10 -18.13 -8.35
N VAL A 934 -0.90 -18.39 -8.96
CA VAL A 934 -0.64 -19.61 -9.75
C VAL A 934 -0.57 -20.83 -8.85
N LEU A 935 0.17 -20.72 -7.73
CA LEU A 935 0.43 -21.82 -6.80
C LEU A 935 0.74 -21.28 -5.41
N THR A 936 0.16 -21.90 -4.39
CA THR A 936 0.53 -21.75 -2.97
C THR A 936 0.97 -23.10 -2.42
N VAL A 937 2.12 -23.14 -1.75
CA VAL A 937 2.62 -24.31 -1.03
C VAL A 937 2.73 -23.93 0.45
N THR A 938 2.03 -24.64 1.31
CA THR A 938 1.94 -24.36 2.74
C THR A 938 1.51 -25.63 3.49
N ASP A 939 1.82 -25.71 4.76
CA ASP A 939 1.32 -26.74 5.68
C ASP A 939 0.07 -26.26 6.45
N TYR A 940 -0.38 -25.01 6.21
CA TYR A 940 -1.57 -24.46 6.81
C TYR A 940 -2.84 -25.10 6.21
N GLU A 941 -3.74 -25.56 7.06
CA GLU A 941 -4.96 -26.30 6.64
C GLU A 941 -6.16 -25.41 6.33
N GLY A 942 -6.06 -24.08 6.53
CA GLY A 942 -7.11 -23.13 6.13
C GLY A 942 -7.00 -22.70 4.67
N LEU A 943 -7.89 -21.78 4.25
CA LEU A 943 -8.01 -21.35 2.84
C LEU A 943 -6.74 -20.67 2.30
N ASP A 944 -6.06 -19.87 3.09
CA ASP A 944 -4.85 -19.15 2.69
C ASP A 944 -3.99 -18.84 3.92
N PRO A 945 -2.68 -19.12 3.88
CA PRO A 945 -1.78 -18.87 5.02
C PRO A 945 -1.49 -17.39 5.27
N GLU A 946 -1.86 -16.50 4.35
CA GLU A 946 -1.58 -15.07 4.41
C GLU A 946 -2.74 -14.31 5.08
N ILE A 947 -2.73 -14.33 6.41
CA ILE A 947 -3.79 -13.80 7.25
C ILE A 947 -3.25 -12.62 8.07
N ASP A 948 -3.92 -11.47 7.98
CA ASP A 948 -3.56 -10.32 8.81
C ASP A 948 -3.80 -10.64 10.29
N ARG A 949 -2.79 -10.37 11.15
CA ARG A 949 -2.79 -10.66 12.60
C ARG A 949 -3.09 -12.11 12.96
N GLY A 950 -3.10 -13.02 11.99
CA GLY A 950 -3.03 -14.47 12.21
C GLY A 950 -4.28 -15.17 12.74
N ILE A 951 -5.48 -14.60 12.69
CA ILE A 951 -6.73 -15.29 13.05
C ILE A 951 -7.57 -15.52 11.80
N ASP A 952 -7.76 -16.79 11.42
CA ASP A 952 -8.58 -17.15 10.25
C ASP A 952 -10.06 -17.21 10.62
N ASN A 953 -10.78 -16.15 10.28
CA ASN A 953 -12.22 -16.01 10.48
C ASN A 953 -13.02 -16.30 9.19
N ASN A 954 -12.51 -17.13 8.25
CA ASN A 954 -13.15 -17.41 6.96
C ASN A 954 -13.32 -16.15 6.10
N PHE A 955 -12.22 -15.63 5.61
CA PHE A 955 -12.22 -14.45 4.74
C PHE A 955 -12.64 -14.80 3.31
N TYR A 956 -12.91 -13.78 2.52
CA TYR A 956 -13.24 -13.88 1.10
C TYR A 956 -12.08 -14.56 0.33
N PRO A 957 -12.29 -15.74 -0.30
CA PRO A 957 -11.22 -16.50 -0.97
C PRO A 957 -10.55 -15.70 -2.08
N ARG A 958 -9.21 -15.81 -2.19
CA ARG A 958 -8.46 -15.17 -3.28
C ARG A 958 -8.60 -15.97 -4.56
N PRO A 959 -9.10 -15.39 -5.67
CA PRO A 959 -9.28 -16.12 -6.92
C PRO A 959 -7.94 -16.37 -7.63
N ARG A 960 -7.87 -17.43 -8.43
CA ARG A 960 -6.89 -17.54 -9.50
C ARG A 960 -7.39 -16.75 -10.70
N THR A 961 -6.51 -15.89 -11.23
CA THR A 961 -6.91 -14.97 -12.30
C THR A 961 -6.19 -15.30 -13.60
N PHE A 962 -6.93 -15.39 -14.68
CA PHE A 962 -6.42 -15.58 -16.03
C PHE A 962 -6.72 -14.32 -16.84
N THR A 963 -5.69 -13.64 -17.30
CA THR A 963 -5.80 -12.36 -18.00
C THR A 963 -5.22 -12.47 -19.40
N VAL A 964 -5.93 -11.90 -20.37
CA VAL A 964 -5.41 -11.61 -21.72
C VAL A 964 -5.46 -10.10 -21.91
N GLY A 965 -4.38 -9.53 -22.42
CA GLY A 965 -4.31 -8.09 -22.59
C GLY A 965 -3.57 -7.63 -23.83
N VAL A 966 -3.82 -6.38 -24.19
CA VAL A 966 -3.20 -5.68 -25.31
C VAL A 966 -2.71 -4.30 -24.89
N ASN A 967 -1.52 -3.92 -25.35
CA ASN A 967 -1.01 -2.54 -25.23
C ASN A 967 -0.67 -2.03 -26.63
N LEU A 968 -1.29 -0.91 -27.02
CA LEU A 968 -1.08 -0.26 -28.31
C LEU A 968 -0.51 1.14 -28.10
N ASN A 969 0.67 1.39 -28.66
CA ASN A 969 1.32 2.69 -28.70
C ASN A 969 1.28 3.24 -30.15
N PHE A 970 0.83 4.46 -30.35
CA PHE A 970 0.71 5.09 -31.67
C PHE A 970 0.75 6.62 -31.63
#